data_389446d43ed782e363ba07a042ab2500
#
_entry.id   389446d43ed782e363ba07a042ab2500
#
_cell.length_a   1.000
_cell.length_b   1.000
_cell.length_c   1.000
_cell.angle_alpha   90.00
_cell.angle_beta   90.00
_cell.angle_gamma   90.00
#
_symmetry.space_group_name_H-M   'P 1'
#
loop_
_entity.id
_entity.type
_entity.pdbx_description
1 polymer ?
#
loop_
_entity_poly.entity_id
_entity_poly.type
_entity_poly.pdbx_seq_one_letter_code
_entity_poly.pdbx_strand_id
1 'polypeptide(L)'
;MPLNIQQQDYNIMSQPYINKYMKLNILNFDMNVVDEISGNLVSCDVSVNADSDLRRSCSVSLIVVDATLEVMESGRIWIDKFIQPLVGYENIYTGEIQWYNQGIYLINAPSYSYDATNNTLSFSGLDLMSKLTGLRNGALPGVPTVVPQGSSVREAIIAAIKLAGFNKYVVDECTNVDGNVQSVPYDIQVDQGGYIFDIIKQLRDILPNYQVYFDVDGVFHYDQIPSGDNDPVLIDDDLWDNVLVAESVSTDFEKVKNYIEVYGKSHAITNYSSNTTVSGAQIRLTLSGYTETTGNMIGFTLPNNIVGNITIKVNSLTARNLVDSNGAFITSLDKDVYYVAVLRANNTYEFLGHQQAQAIVQDDNPDSPFYVNGTTGIIREVLYGGDYDNIMSDDLALQRAKLELYWKCRLNDGISLSCIPIPWLDVNILISHAPRQSAQQKQYMIKSFNASYGDNTTMTVNAISYYAYYSPTPKPEPILPEGYTQLNYIQSTGTQYLDTGLVCSQSDNYKIELDCDLTSSTYYAGANGYLQYQASIVGGARSNLMITYANKVETITVNGAVKKTDDWSNFSDTNVKIGILRLGAANNGWYSSNIQSGKIYSCKIYKKGVLVRDYIPCKNPDSTIGLYDLVNSVFYTNAGTGAFIGG
;
A
#
# COMPACT_ATOMS: atom_id res chain seq x y z
N MET A 1 -8.44 -12.46 -3.60
CA MET A 1 -9.70 -11.71 -3.39
C MET A 1 -10.25 -12.11 -2.05
N PRO A 2 -10.74 -11.16 -1.26
CA PRO A 2 -11.45 -11.52 -0.04
C PRO A 2 -12.59 -12.47 -0.41
N LEU A 3 -12.86 -13.42 0.48
CA LEU A 3 -14.01 -14.30 0.38
C LEU A 3 -15.23 -13.47 0.01
N ASN A 4 -16.07 -13.97 -0.89
CA ASN A 4 -17.28 -13.27 -1.34
C ASN A 4 -18.30 -13.24 -0.19
N ILE A 5 -18.12 -12.31 0.74
CA ILE A 5 -18.92 -12.17 1.95
C ILE A 5 -20.30 -11.66 1.56
N GLN A 6 -21.33 -12.38 1.96
CA GLN A 6 -22.72 -12.04 1.71
C GLN A 6 -23.35 -11.43 2.98
N GLN A 7 -24.43 -10.69 2.81
CA GLN A 7 -25.17 -10.13 3.96
C GLN A 7 -25.64 -11.22 4.96
N GLN A 8 -25.91 -12.42 4.48
CA GLN A 8 -26.28 -13.54 5.37
C GLN A 8 -25.14 -13.95 6.31
N ASP A 9 -23.86 -13.79 5.91
CA ASP A 9 -22.71 -14.14 6.75
C ASP A 9 -22.62 -13.18 7.95
N TYR A 10 -22.86 -11.88 7.73
CA TYR A 10 -23.00 -10.91 8.81
C TYR A 10 -24.19 -11.21 9.71
N ASN A 11 -25.35 -11.58 9.12
CA ASN A 11 -26.54 -11.91 9.89
C ASN A 11 -26.31 -13.12 10.79
N ILE A 12 -25.57 -14.14 10.33
CA ILE A 12 -25.22 -15.32 11.13
C ILE A 12 -24.31 -14.92 12.30
N MET A 13 -23.33 -14.05 12.08
CA MET A 13 -22.43 -13.59 13.14
C MET A 13 -23.12 -12.70 14.18
N SER A 14 -24.22 -12.06 13.82
CA SER A 14 -25.02 -11.18 14.69
C SER A 14 -26.13 -11.90 15.47
N GLN A 15 -26.21 -13.23 15.37
CA GLN A 15 -27.20 -14.02 16.11
C GLN A 15 -26.85 -14.07 17.61
N PRO A 16 -27.85 -14.25 18.50
CA PRO A 16 -27.64 -14.32 19.94
C PRO A 16 -26.81 -15.54 20.39
N TYR A 17 -26.76 -16.57 19.59
CA TYR A 17 -25.86 -17.72 19.74
C TYR A 17 -25.59 -18.36 18.39
N ILE A 18 -24.46 -19.08 18.28
CA ILE A 18 -24.01 -19.72 17.05
C ILE A 18 -23.82 -21.21 17.31
N ASN A 19 -24.61 -22.03 16.61
CA ASN A 19 -24.39 -23.48 16.55
C ASN A 19 -23.29 -23.73 15.50
N LYS A 20 -22.22 -24.40 15.92
CA LYS A 20 -21.05 -24.71 15.08
C LYS A 20 -21.03 -26.17 14.70
N TYR A 21 -20.71 -26.44 13.46
CA TYR A 21 -20.52 -27.78 12.90
C TYR A 21 -19.17 -27.85 12.23
N MET A 22 -18.58 -29.03 12.21
CA MET A 22 -17.29 -29.25 11.55
C MET A 22 -17.36 -30.52 10.71
N LYS A 23 -16.73 -30.47 9.53
CA LYS A 23 -16.49 -31.64 8.69
C LYS A 23 -15.16 -31.52 7.97
N LEU A 24 -14.62 -32.64 7.56
CA LEU A 24 -13.33 -32.72 6.87
C LEU A 24 -13.54 -33.45 5.55
N ASN A 25 -13.37 -32.74 4.44
CA ASN A 25 -13.29 -33.37 3.14
C ASN A 25 -11.89 -33.97 2.94
N ILE A 26 -11.86 -35.16 2.38
CA ILE A 26 -10.64 -35.79 1.87
C ILE A 26 -10.61 -35.59 0.36
N LEU A 27 -9.51 -35.07 -0.18
CA LEU A 27 -9.36 -34.81 -1.60
C LEU A 27 -8.24 -35.71 -2.18
N ASN A 28 -8.41 -36.06 -3.45
CA ASN A 28 -7.38 -36.75 -4.22
C ASN A 28 -6.31 -35.76 -4.72
N PHE A 29 -5.33 -36.30 -5.49
CA PHE A 29 -4.25 -35.49 -6.06
C PHE A 29 -4.74 -34.34 -6.97
N ASP A 30 -5.86 -34.54 -7.66
CA ASP A 30 -6.49 -33.50 -8.52
C ASP A 30 -7.36 -32.50 -7.74
N MET A 31 -7.30 -32.56 -6.40
CA MET A 31 -8.10 -31.71 -5.47
C MET A 31 -9.62 -31.90 -5.62
N ASN A 32 -10.06 -33.08 -6.07
CA ASN A 32 -11.48 -33.45 -6.05
C ASN A 32 -11.82 -34.15 -4.74
N VAL A 33 -12.96 -33.79 -4.16
CA VAL A 33 -13.47 -34.46 -2.95
C VAL A 33 -13.78 -35.92 -3.30
N VAL A 34 -13.15 -36.85 -2.59
CA VAL A 34 -13.36 -38.28 -2.73
C VAL A 34 -14.02 -38.92 -1.52
N ASP A 35 -14.00 -38.22 -0.37
CA ASP A 35 -14.60 -38.71 0.86
C ASP A 35 -14.85 -37.53 1.83
N GLU A 36 -15.71 -37.76 2.83
CA GLU A 36 -16.05 -36.81 3.90
C GLU A 36 -16.02 -37.50 5.26
N ILE A 37 -15.42 -36.84 6.25
CA ILE A 37 -15.46 -37.23 7.64
C ILE A 37 -16.30 -36.19 8.38
N SER A 38 -17.43 -36.62 8.92
CA SER A 38 -18.33 -35.79 9.72
C SER A 38 -18.72 -36.51 11.02
N GLY A 39 -18.98 -35.74 12.08
CA GLY A 39 -19.36 -36.25 13.39
C GLY A 39 -18.25 -36.82 14.26
N ASN A 40 -17.05 -36.99 13.72
CA ASN A 40 -15.88 -37.53 14.43
C ASN A 40 -14.82 -36.45 14.74
N LEU A 41 -15.02 -35.22 14.25
CA LEU A 41 -14.10 -34.12 14.44
C LEU A 41 -14.25 -33.56 15.86
N VAL A 42 -13.15 -33.55 16.62
CA VAL A 42 -13.10 -33.00 17.99
C VAL A 42 -12.66 -31.55 17.97
N SER A 43 -11.63 -31.26 17.18
CA SER A 43 -11.13 -29.89 17.01
C SER A 43 -10.56 -29.68 15.61
N CYS A 44 -10.64 -28.43 15.18
CA CYS A 44 -9.95 -27.91 14.01
C CYS A 44 -9.41 -26.53 14.39
N ASP A 45 -8.09 -26.41 14.45
CA ASP A 45 -7.40 -25.17 14.72
C ASP A 45 -6.72 -24.69 13.45
N VAL A 46 -6.95 -23.44 13.07
CA VAL A 46 -6.38 -22.85 11.86
C VAL A 46 -5.58 -21.62 12.24
N SER A 47 -4.35 -21.56 11.76
CA SER A 47 -3.47 -20.41 11.90
C SER A 47 -3.14 -19.84 10.53
N VAL A 48 -3.27 -18.51 10.40
CA VAL A 48 -2.96 -17.78 9.16
C VAL A 48 -2.06 -16.62 9.49
N ASN A 49 -0.95 -16.46 8.75
CA ASN A 49 0.00 -15.37 8.92
C ASN A 49 0.45 -14.83 7.56
N ALA A 50 0.16 -13.55 7.30
CA ALA A 50 0.47 -12.87 6.05
C ALA A 50 1.98 -12.82 5.73
N ASP A 51 2.82 -12.79 6.77
CA ASP A 51 4.26 -12.59 6.65
C ASP A 51 5.03 -13.93 6.60
N SER A 52 4.31 -15.07 6.61
CA SER A 52 4.90 -16.40 6.49
C SER A 52 4.85 -16.92 5.06
N ASP A 53 5.93 -17.53 4.58
CA ASP A 53 5.97 -18.22 3.28
C ASP A 53 4.96 -19.39 3.22
N LEU A 54 4.73 -20.06 4.35
CA LEU A 54 3.62 -21.00 4.54
C LEU A 54 2.50 -20.25 5.27
N ARG A 55 1.65 -19.57 4.51
CA ARG A 55 0.65 -18.65 5.05
C ARG A 55 -0.32 -19.33 6.02
N ARG A 56 -0.73 -20.56 5.70
CA ARG A 56 -1.77 -21.27 6.43
C ARG A 56 -1.24 -22.57 7.03
N SER A 57 -1.74 -22.92 8.20
CA SER A 57 -1.58 -24.24 8.77
C SER A 57 -2.84 -24.64 9.51
N CYS A 58 -3.10 -25.92 9.64
CA CYS A 58 -4.17 -26.42 10.47
C CYS A 58 -3.71 -27.56 11.37
N SER A 59 -4.43 -27.78 12.46
CA SER A 59 -4.32 -28.95 13.31
C SER A 59 -5.71 -29.55 13.47
N VAL A 60 -5.82 -30.86 13.23
CA VAL A 60 -7.09 -31.57 13.25
C VAL A 60 -6.98 -32.73 14.23
N SER A 61 -8.01 -32.91 15.06
CA SER A 61 -8.16 -34.07 15.95
C SER A 61 -9.48 -34.77 15.70
N LEU A 62 -9.42 -36.09 15.51
CA LEU A 62 -10.55 -36.96 15.18
C LEU A 62 -10.70 -38.03 16.26
N ILE A 63 -11.96 -38.40 16.58
CA ILE A 63 -12.22 -39.64 17.32
C ILE A 63 -12.16 -40.81 16.32
N VAL A 64 -11.36 -41.82 16.65
CA VAL A 64 -11.26 -43.03 15.85
C VAL A 64 -12.39 -44.00 16.27
N VAL A 65 -13.32 -44.22 15.36
CA VAL A 65 -14.48 -45.12 15.61
C VAL A 65 -14.32 -46.47 14.95
N ASP A 66 -13.44 -46.54 13.93
CA ASP A 66 -13.19 -47.77 13.18
C ASP A 66 -11.80 -47.74 12.50
N ALA A 67 -11.42 -48.85 11.89
CA ALA A 67 -10.12 -49.02 11.22
C ALA A 67 -9.98 -48.21 9.90
N THR A 68 -11.02 -47.56 9.40
CA THR A 68 -10.95 -46.80 8.14
C THR A 68 -10.11 -45.50 8.29
N LEU A 69 -9.85 -45.09 9.52
CA LEU A 69 -8.97 -43.93 9.85
C LEU A 69 -7.52 -44.39 10.13
N GLU A 70 -7.20 -45.67 9.98
CA GLU A 70 -5.81 -46.13 10.08
C GLU A 70 -4.95 -45.52 8.95
N VAL A 71 -3.73 -45.13 9.30
CA VAL A 71 -2.75 -44.62 8.33
C VAL A 71 -2.18 -45.78 7.52
N MET A 72 -2.71 -45.96 6.32
CA MET A 72 -2.29 -47.05 5.44
C MET A 72 -2.30 -46.63 3.97
N GLU A 73 -1.54 -47.32 3.14
CA GLU A 73 -1.53 -47.14 1.69
C GLU A 73 -2.93 -47.24 1.11
N SER A 74 -3.30 -46.29 0.26
CA SER A 74 -4.65 -46.16 -0.33
C SER A 74 -5.79 -45.93 0.67
N GLY A 75 -5.46 -45.72 1.94
CA GLY A 75 -6.45 -45.36 2.97
C GLY A 75 -6.96 -43.92 2.88
N ARG A 76 -7.88 -43.59 3.78
CA ARG A 76 -8.43 -42.21 3.92
C ARG A 76 -7.33 -41.23 4.35
N ILE A 77 -6.42 -41.66 5.23
CA ILE A 77 -5.27 -40.89 5.73
C ILE A 77 -4.00 -41.44 5.12
N TRP A 78 -3.54 -40.80 4.07
CA TRP A 78 -2.34 -41.18 3.35
C TRP A 78 -1.62 -39.97 2.73
N ILE A 79 -0.38 -40.16 2.34
CA ILE A 79 0.52 -39.09 1.86
C ILE A 79 0.04 -38.41 0.55
N ASP A 80 -0.76 -39.11 -0.26
CA ASP A 80 -1.32 -38.62 -1.52
C ASP A 80 -2.64 -37.86 -1.38
N LYS A 81 -3.15 -37.74 -0.16
CA LYS A 81 -4.42 -37.11 0.13
C LYS A 81 -4.20 -35.67 0.61
N PHE A 82 -5.16 -34.83 0.24
CA PHE A 82 -5.32 -33.50 0.83
C PHE A 82 -6.54 -33.51 1.75
N ILE A 83 -6.54 -32.58 2.66
CA ILE A 83 -7.68 -32.31 3.55
C ILE A 83 -8.20 -30.90 3.33
N GLN A 84 -9.49 -30.75 3.45
CA GLN A 84 -10.19 -29.47 3.43
C GLN A 84 -11.14 -29.42 4.62
N PRO A 85 -10.73 -28.76 5.73
CA PRO A 85 -11.63 -28.52 6.85
C PRO A 85 -12.73 -27.53 6.45
N LEU A 86 -13.97 -27.84 6.80
CA LEU A 86 -15.12 -26.94 6.66
C LEU A 86 -15.75 -26.71 8.03
N VAL A 87 -16.07 -25.45 8.29
CA VAL A 87 -16.78 -25.04 9.48
C VAL A 87 -18.18 -24.56 9.06
N GLY A 88 -19.20 -25.10 9.68
CA GLY A 88 -20.59 -24.76 9.40
C GLY A 88 -21.18 -23.94 10.53
N TYR A 89 -21.83 -22.84 10.20
CA TYR A 89 -22.59 -22.03 11.13
C TYR A 89 -24.07 -22.08 10.74
N GLU A 90 -24.92 -22.42 11.71
CA GLU A 90 -26.33 -22.53 11.48
C GLU A 90 -27.03 -21.16 11.60
N ASN A 91 -27.83 -20.84 10.60
CA ASN A 91 -28.78 -19.76 10.72
C ASN A 91 -29.96 -20.27 11.58
N ILE A 92 -30.03 -19.84 12.83
CA ILE A 92 -31.05 -20.31 13.81
C ILE A 92 -32.48 -19.98 13.41
N TYR A 93 -32.71 -19.06 12.49
CA TYR A 93 -34.03 -18.67 12.01
C TYR A 93 -34.53 -19.52 10.84
N THR A 94 -33.60 -20.04 10.02
CA THR A 94 -33.92 -20.87 8.84
C THR A 94 -33.58 -22.35 9.05
N GLY A 95 -32.69 -22.67 9.98
CA GLY A 95 -32.13 -24.01 10.19
C GLY A 95 -31.09 -24.42 9.11
N GLU A 96 -30.72 -23.52 8.22
CA GLU A 96 -29.72 -23.78 7.19
C GLU A 96 -28.30 -23.62 7.75
N ILE A 97 -27.40 -24.53 7.39
CA ILE A 97 -25.99 -24.48 7.77
C ILE A 97 -25.19 -23.88 6.61
N GLN A 98 -24.59 -22.72 6.87
CA GLN A 98 -23.63 -22.11 5.94
C GLN A 98 -22.23 -22.68 6.20
N TRP A 99 -21.64 -23.30 5.18
CA TRP A 99 -20.34 -23.94 5.26
C TRP A 99 -19.24 -23.03 4.73
N TYR A 100 -18.16 -22.89 5.51
CA TYR A 100 -16.99 -22.07 5.19
C TYR A 100 -15.75 -22.95 5.08
N ASN A 101 -15.08 -22.88 3.95
CA ASN A 101 -13.84 -23.56 3.67
C ASN A 101 -12.69 -22.89 4.45
N GLN A 102 -11.87 -23.70 5.13
CA GLN A 102 -10.74 -23.20 5.94
C GLN A 102 -9.38 -23.38 5.25
N GLY A 103 -9.35 -23.86 4.02
CA GLY A 103 -8.15 -24.09 3.21
C GLY A 103 -7.98 -25.54 2.79
N ILE A 104 -7.06 -25.76 1.87
CA ILE A 104 -6.65 -27.10 1.41
C ILE A 104 -5.22 -27.36 1.90
N TYR A 105 -5.02 -28.50 2.55
CA TYR A 105 -3.75 -28.83 3.19
C TYR A 105 -3.28 -30.24 2.84
N LEU A 106 -1.96 -30.44 2.84
CA LEU A 106 -1.35 -31.75 2.81
C LEU A 106 -1.33 -32.34 4.21
N ILE A 107 -1.70 -33.60 4.35
CA ILE A 107 -1.64 -34.30 5.64
C ILE A 107 -0.17 -34.44 6.07
N ASN A 108 0.13 -34.06 7.31
CA ASN A 108 1.45 -34.15 7.88
C ASN A 108 1.42 -34.69 9.30
N ALA A 109 2.43 -35.51 9.65
CA ALA A 109 2.68 -36.02 10.98
C ALA A 109 1.44 -36.63 11.69
N PRO A 110 0.70 -37.59 11.07
CA PRO A 110 -0.40 -38.25 11.75
C PRO A 110 0.11 -39.00 12.99
N SER A 111 -0.61 -38.84 14.11
CA SER A 111 -0.30 -39.45 15.39
C SER A 111 -1.58 -40.04 16.00
N TYR A 112 -1.55 -41.30 16.29
CA TYR A 112 -2.63 -42.01 16.95
C TYR A 112 -2.35 -42.18 18.44
N SER A 113 -3.34 -41.95 19.29
CA SER A 113 -3.27 -42.13 20.73
C SER A 113 -4.51 -42.85 21.24
N TYR A 114 -4.30 -43.85 22.07
CA TYR A 114 -5.33 -44.61 22.74
C TYR A 114 -5.07 -44.69 24.24
N ASP A 115 -6.08 -44.36 25.04
CA ASP A 115 -6.17 -44.68 26.46
C ASP A 115 -7.62 -45.06 26.84
N ALA A 116 -7.86 -45.33 28.12
CA ALA A 116 -9.22 -45.78 28.57
C ALA A 116 -10.35 -44.75 28.31
N THR A 117 -9.98 -43.49 28.05
CA THR A 117 -10.92 -42.37 27.87
C THR A 117 -10.82 -41.76 26.46
N ASN A 118 -9.73 -41.96 25.77
CA ASN A 118 -9.43 -41.31 24.49
C ASN A 118 -9.02 -42.34 23.43
N ASN A 119 -9.59 -42.18 22.25
CA ASN A 119 -9.23 -42.93 21.04
C ASN A 119 -9.15 -41.91 19.90
N THR A 120 -8.00 -41.27 19.73
CA THR A 120 -7.87 -40.09 18.86
C THR A 120 -6.76 -40.25 17.83
N LEU A 121 -7.02 -39.71 16.64
CA LEU A 121 -6.06 -39.49 15.58
C LEU A 121 -5.89 -37.97 15.41
N SER A 122 -4.69 -37.49 15.54
CA SER A 122 -4.37 -36.08 15.34
C SER A 122 -3.32 -35.92 14.24
N PHE A 123 -3.43 -34.89 13.43
CA PHE A 123 -2.43 -34.55 12.42
C PHE A 123 -2.43 -33.04 12.12
N SER A 124 -1.31 -32.55 11.62
CA SER A 124 -1.21 -31.18 11.08
C SER A 124 -1.45 -31.19 9.58
N GLY A 125 -1.93 -30.07 9.06
CA GLY A 125 -2.04 -29.79 7.65
C GLY A 125 -1.01 -28.74 7.24
N LEU A 126 -0.24 -29.03 6.20
CA LEU A 126 0.70 -28.09 5.59
C LEU A 126 0.03 -27.36 4.43
N ASP A 127 0.28 -26.06 4.32
CA ASP A 127 -0.10 -25.23 3.19
C ASP A 127 0.35 -25.84 1.85
N LEU A 128 -0.42 -25.62 0.79
CA LEU A 128 -0.06 -26.06 -0.57
C LEU A 128 1.29 -25.47 -1.04
N MET A 129 1.72 -24.34 -0.50
CA MET A 129 3.03 -23.76 -0.74
C MET A 129 4.17 -24.75 -0.40
N SER A 130 3.95 -25.70 0.51
CA SER A 130 4.91 -26.76 0.84
C SER A 130 5.30 -27.64 -0.36
N LYS A 131 4.49 -27.64 -1.42
CA LYS A 131 4.81 -28.31 -2.72
C LYS A 131 5.77 -27.51 -3.59
N LEU A 132 6.07 -26.25 -3.23
CA LEU A 132 6.99 -25.36 -3.94
C LEU A 132 8.31 -25.17 -3.19
N THR A 133 8.28 -25.26 -1.85
CA THR A 133 9.38 -24.91 -0.94
C THR A 133 10.35 -26.05 -0.64
N GLY A 134 10.16 -27.22 -1.20
CA GLY A 134 10.97 -28.41 -0.90
C GLY A 134 10.49 -29.24 0.30
N LEU A 135 9.54 -28.77 1.10
CA LEU A 135 9.03 -29.55 2.24
C LEU A 135 8.30 -30.83 1.81
N ARG A 136 7.59 -30.77 0.70
CA ARG A 136 6.90 -31.94 0.11
C ARG A 136 7.32 -32.21 -1.33
N ASN A 137 7.60 -31.16 -2.09
CA ASN A 137 8.04 -31.22 -3.48
C ASN A 137 8.58 -29.82 -3.87
N GLY A 138 8.81 -29.60 -5.17
CA GLY A 138 9.22 -28.31 -5.70
C GLY A 138 10.69 -28.23 -6.05
N ALA A 139 11.44 -29.34 -5.93
CA ALA A 139 12.83 -29.37 -6.36
C ALA A 139 12.93 -29.10 -7.87
N LEU A 140 13.81 -28.20 -8.25
CA LEU A 140 14.13 -27.91 -9.64
C LEU A 140 14.97 -29.05 -10.29
N PRO A 141 14.93 -29.20 -11.63
CA PRO A 141 15.79 -30.13 -12.34
C PRO A 141 17.27 -29.92 -11.98
N GLY A 142 18.07 -30.95 -12.15
CA GLY A 142 19.50 -30.96 -11.81
C GLY A 142 20.41 -30.03 -12.66
N VAL A 143 19.83 -29.05 -13.34
CA VAL A 143 20.53 -27.97 -14.08
C VAL A 143 20.06 -26.61 -13.55
N PRO A 144 20.90 -25.59 -13.57
CA PRO A 144 20.49 -24.24 -13.18
C PRO A 144 19.28 -23.77 -13.99
N THR A 145 18.28 -23.23 -13.30
CA THR A 145 17.10 -22.66 -13.93
C THR A 145 17.25 -21.15 -13.98
N VAL A 146 17.06 -20.57 -15.16
CA VAL A 146 17.23 -19.13 -15.38
C VAL A 146 15.94 -18.52 -15.91
N VAL A 147 15.50 -17.42 -15.28
CA VAL A 147 14.50 -16.50 -15.84
C VAL A 147 15.27 -15.34 -16.44
N PRO A 148 15.25 -15.15 -17.77
CA PRO A 148 16.05 -14.12 -18.41
C PRO A 148 15.57 -12.71 -18.06
N GLN A 149 16.52 -11.78 -17.98
CA GLN A 149 16.21 -10.36 -17.92
C GLN A 149 15.28 -9.93 -19.06
N GLY A 150 14.40 -8.97 -18.78
CA GLY A 150 13.40 -8.47 -19.72
C GLY A 150 12.17 -9.37 -19.87
N SER A 151 12.17 -10.56 -19.23
CA SER A 151 10.97 -11.39 -19.13
C SER A 151 9.87 -10.65 -18.37
N SER A 152 8.60 -10.94 -18.68
CA SER A 152 7.48 -10.46 -17.86
C SER A 152 7.53 -11.15 -16.49
N VAL A 153 7.48 -10.39 -15.40
CA VAL A 153 7.39 -10.93 -14.03
C VAL A 153 6.15 -11.84 -13.91
N ARG A 154 5.01 -11.38 -14.42
CA ARG A 154 3.76 -12.12 -14.42
C ARG A 154 3.89 -13.49 -15.11
N GLU A 155 4.41 -13.51 -16.34
CA GLU A 155 4.55 -14.75 -17.11
C GLU A 155 5.58 -15.69 -16.48
N ALA A 156 6.64 -15.16 -15.86
CA ALA A 156 7.63 -15.97 -15.15
C ALA A 156 7.03 -16.66 -13.93
N ILE A 157 6.18 -15.98 -13.15
CA ILE A 157 5.45 -16.57 -12.02
C ILE A 157 4.49 -17.66 -12.52
N ILE A 158 3.72 -17.40 -13.57
CA ILE A 158 2.81 -18.37 -14.17
C ILE A 158 3.58 -19.62 -14.64
N ALA A 159 4.73 -19.45 -15.27
CA ALA A 159 5.57 -20.54 -15.70
C ALA A 159 6.08 -21.38 -14.52
N ALA A 160 6.52 -20.74 -13.43
CA ALA A 160 6.98 -21.41 -12.22
C ALA A 160 5.86 -22.23 -11.56
N ILE A 161 4.64 -21.71 -11.47
CA ILE A 161 3.48 -22.40 -10.91
C ILE A 161 3.05 -23.58 -11.77
N LYS A 162 3.05 -23.44 -13.09
CA LYS A 162 2.77 -24.55 -14.02
C LYS A 162 3.81 -25.65 -13.93
N LEU A 163 5.09 -25.30 -13.73
CA LEU A 163 6.15 -26.29 -13.53
C LEU A 163 5.91 -27.14 -12.28
N ALA A 164 5.29 -26.59 -11.24
CA ALA A 164 4.87 -27.32 -10.04
C ALA A 164 3.58 -28.15 -10.22
N GLY A 165 2.94 -28.08 -11.39
CA GLY A 165 1.71 -28.80 -11.71
C GLY A 165 0.42 -28.09 -11.29
N PHE A 166 0.48 -26.84 -10.85
CA PHE A 166 -0.71 -26.07 -10.53
C PHE A 166 -1.26 -25.37 -11.76
N ASN A 167 -2.57 -25.48 -11.97
CA ASN A 167 -3.28 -24.87 -13.10
C ASN A 167 -4.33 -23.84 -12.67
N LYS A 168 -4.60 -23.72 -11.37
CA LYS A 168 -5.52 -22.71 -10.81
C LYS A 168 -4.68 -21.59 -10.21
N TYR A 169 -4.71 -20.44 -10.83
CA TYR A 169 -3.96 -19.27 -10.36
C TYR A 169 -4.62 -17.94 -10.76
N VAL A 170 -4.41 -16.94 -9.96
CA VAL A 170 -4.70 -15.53 -10.21
C VAL A 170 -3.38 -14.76 -10.03
N VAL A 171 -2.89 -14.15 -11.09
CA VAL A 171 -1.65 -13.37 -11.08
C VAL A 171 -1.94 -12.01 -11.67
N ASP A 172 -1.77 -10.97 -10.84
CA ASP A 172 -2.02 -9.59 -11.25
C ASP A 172 -1.02 -9.11 -12.32
N GLU A 173 -1.28 -7.90 -12.83
CA GLU A 173 -0.43 -7.20 -13.83
C GLU A 173 0.82 -6.68 -13.13
N CYS A 174 1.52 -7.18 -12.38
CA CYS A 174 2.84 -6.89 -11.77
C CYS A 174 3.35 -5.48 -12.03
N THR A 175 2.72 -4.48 -11.42
CA THR A 175 3.10 -3.07 -11.53
C THR A 175 4.00 -2.66 -10.36
N ASN A 176 5.00 -1.82 -10.64
CA ASN A 176 5.85 -1.23 -9.61
C ASN A 176 5.14 -0.08 -8.87
N VAL A 177 5.83 0.53 -7.90
CA VAL A 177 5.28 1.63 -7.08
C VAL A 177 4.89 2.88 -7.89
N ASP A 178 5.42 3.02 -9.10
CA ASP A 178 5.11 4.14 -10.02
C ASP A 178 3.97 3.76 -11.00
N GLY A 179 3.36 2.56 -10.85
CA GLY A 179 2.27 2.07 -11.68
C GLY A 179 2.68 1.49 -13.04
N ASN A 180 3.97 1.34 -13.31
CA ASN A 180 4.47 0.77 -14.54
C ASN A 180 4.56 -0.76 -14.45
N VAL A 181 4.20 -1.45 -15.53
CA VAL A 181 4.39 -2.91 -15.64
C VAL A 181 5.86 -3.25 -15.49
N GLN A 182 6.17 -4.11 -14.54
CA GLN A 182 7.54 -4.49 -14.21
C GLN A 182 8.00 -5.68 -15.03
N SER A 183 9.11 -5.53 -15.73
CA SER A 183 9.88 -6.65 -16.29
C SER A 183 10.94 -7.12 -15.29
N VAL A 184 11.44 -8.35 -15.50
CA VAL A 184 12.55 -8.90 -14.71
C VAL A 184 13.82 -8.07 -15.01
N PRO A 185 14.38 -7.36 -14.01
CA PRO A 185 15.44 -6.39 -14.26
C PRO A 185 16.85 -6.99 -14.42
N TYR A 186 17.02 -8.27 -14.10
CA TYR A 186 18.26 -9.03 -14.20
C TYR A 186 17.98 -10.52 -14.36
N ASP A 187 18.94 -11.31 -14.81
CA ASP A 187 18.77 -12.76 -14.90
C ASP A 187 18.59 -13.35 -13.49
N ILE A 188 17.42 -13.93 -13.22
CA ILE A 188 17.17 -14.70 -12.00
C ILE A 188 17.67 -16.11 -12.24
N GLN A 189 18.67 -16.51 -11.49
CA GLN A 189 19.23 -17.86 -11.55
C GLN A 189 19.01 -18.57 -10.23
N VAL A 190 18.44 -19.77 -10.30
CA VAL A 190 18.38 -20.69 -9.17
C VAL A 190 19.28 -21.88 -9.50
N ASP A 191 20.25 -22.12 -8.62
CA ASP A 191 21.27 -23.12 -8.80
C ASP A 191 20.71 -24.55 -8.60
N GLN A 192 21.54 -25.54 -8.95
CA GLN A 192 21.24 -26.94 -8.75
C GLN A 192 20.90 -27.24 -7.28
N GLY A 193 19.76 -27.92 -7.07
CA GLY A 193 19.24 -28.24 -5.72
C GLY A 193 18.33 -27.17 -5.10
N GLY A 194 18.06 -26.08 -5.82
CA GLY A 194 17.07 -25.10 -5.42
C GLY A 194 15.63 -25.51 -5.71
N TYR A 195 14.70 -24.69 -5.31
CA TYR A 195 13.27 -24.97 -5.36
C TYR A 195 12.52 -23.97 -6.24
N ILE A 196 11.34 -24.36 -6.69
CA ILE A 196 10.45 -23.49 -7.49
C ILE A 196 10.14 -22.21 -6.71
N PHE A 197 9.98 -22.30 -5.40
CA PHE A 197 9.71 -21.15 -4.55
C PHE A 197 10.86 -20.13 -4.55
N ASP A 198 12.12 -20.55 -4.75
CA ASP A 198 13.26 -19.63 -4.82
C ASP A 198 13.15 -18.70 -6.03
N ILE A 199 12.58 -19.19 -7.15
CA ILE A 199 12.27 -18.35 -8.32
C ILE A 199 11.17 -17.35 -7.96
N ILE A 200 10.06 -17.83 -7.38
CA ILE A 200 8.90 -17.01 -7.02
C ILE A 200 9.30 -15.96 -5.99
N LYS A 201 10.14 -16.33 -5.01
CA LYS A 201 10.65 -15.41 -3.99
C LYS A 201 11.46 -14.28 -4.61
N GLN A 202 12.40 -14.57 -5.49
CA GLN A 202 13.20 -13.55 -6.18
C GLN A 202 12.33 -12.65 -7.08
N LEU A 203 11.29 -13.19 -7.73
CA LEU A 203 10.32 -12.41 -8.50
C LEU A 203 9.48 -11.50 -7.59
N ARG A 204 9.06 -11.99 -6.42
CA ARG A 204 8.36 -11.19 -5.39
C ARG A 204 9.24 -10.06 -4.86
N ASP A 205 10.53 -10.32 -4.65
CA ASP A 205 11.46 -9.33 -4.10
C ASP A 205 11.69 -8.14 -5.05
N ILE A 206 11.42 -8.30 -6.35
CA ILE A 206 11.36 -7.20 -7.33
C ILE A 206 10.15 -6.29 -7.05
N LEU A 207 9.04 -6.85 -6.58
CA LEU A 207 7.78 -6.16 -6.30
C LEU A 207 7.33 -6.44 -4.85
N PRO A 208 8.02 -5.89 -3.85
CA PRO A 208 7.81 -6.25 -2.44
C PRO A 208 6.47 -5.82 -1.85
N ASN A 209 5.67 -5.04 -2.59
CA ASN A 209 4.28 -4.72 -2.25
C ASN A 209 3.27 -5.78 -2.73
N TYR A 210 3.75 -6.91 -3.25
CA TYR A 210 2.93 -8.06 -3.66
C TYR A 210 3.04 -9.19 -2.65
N GLN A 211 1.98 -9.97 -2.57
CA GLN A 211 1.89 -11.16 -1.74
C GLN A 211 1.76 -12.42 -2.60
N VAL A 212 2.23 -13.54 -2.04
CA VAL A 212 2.19 -14.85 -2.68
C VAL A 212 1.55 -15.84 -1.71
N TYR A 213 0.49 -16.53 -2.14
CA TYR A 213 -0.20 -17.49 -1.29
C TYR A 213 -1.14 -18.41 -2.08
N PHE A 214 -1.61 -19.46 -1.42
CA PHE A 214 -2.79 -20.19 -1.86
C PHE A 214 -4.00 -19.75 -1.01
N ASP A 215 -5.13 -19.50 -1.68
CA ASP A 215 -6.39 -19.21 -0.99
C ASP A 215 -7.04 -20.48 -0.42
N VAL A 216 -8.20 -20.32 0.20
CA VAL A 216 -8.91 -21.44 0.83
C VAL A 216 -9.40 -22.47 -0.17
N ASP A 217 -9.54 -22.14 -1.45
CA ASP A 217 -9.98 -23.01 -2.52
C ASP A 217 -8.80 -23.65 -3.30
N GLY A 218 -7.58 -23.42 -2.83
CA GLY A 218 -6.35 -23.94 -3.44
C GLY A 218 -5.97 -23.25 -4.75
N VAL A 219 -6.43 -22.02 -4.96
CA VAL A 219 -6.00 -21.17 -6.07
C VAL A 219 -4.74 -20.43 -5.65
N PHE A 220 -3.71 -20.45 -6.47
CA PHE A 220 -2.50 -19.67 -6.24
C PHE A 220 -2.74 -18.21 -6.57
N HIS A 221 -2.31 -17.34 -5.69
CA HIS A 221 -2.41 -15.89 -5.86
C HIS A 221 -1.04 -15.22 -5.86
N TYR A 222 -0.89 -14.24 -6.74
CA TYR A 222 0.14 -13.22 -6.72
C TYR A 222 -0.55 -11.88 -6.98
N ASP A 223 -0.85 -11.16 -5.93
CA ASP A 223 -1.64 -9.93 -5.96
C ASP A 223 -1.05 -8.85 -5.06
N GLN A 224 -1.46 -7.61 -5.29
CA GLN A 224 -0.97 -6.47 -4.55
C GLN A 224 -1.55 -6.45 -3.13
N ILE A 225 -0.69 -6.18 -2.13
CA ILE A 225 -1.14 -5.92 -0.76
C ILE A 225 -1.88 -4.58 -0.74
N PRO A 226 -3.06 -4.47 -0.10
CA PRO A 226 -3.79 -3.21 0.03
C PRO A 226 -2.89 -2.10 0.55
N SER A 227 -2.87 -0.97 -0.16
CA SER A 227 -2.02 0.18 0.16
C SER A 227 -2.62 1.53 -0.27
N GLY A 228 -3.78 1.53 -0.95
CA GLY A 228 -4.43 2.73 -1.49
C GLY A 228 -5.48 3.33 -0.54
N ASP A 229 -5.77 4.61 -0.71
CA ASP A 229 -6.81 5.32 0.06
C ASP A 229 -8.22 4.78 -0.19
N ASN A 230 -8.43 4.09 -1.31
CA ASN A 230 -9.74 3.58 -1.74
C ASN A 230 -9.86 2.06 -1.59
N ASP A 231 -8.92 1.41 -0.92
CA ASP A 231 -9.03 -0.02 -0.66
C ASP A 231 -10.24 -0.31 0.24
N PRO A 232 -11.05 -1.33 -0.10
CA PRO A 232 -12.30 -1.57 0.60
C PRO A 232 -12.05 -2.07 2.03
N VAL A 233 -12.77 -1.50 2.99
CA VAL A 233 -12.86 -2.01 4.36
C VAL A 233 -13.92 -3.10 4.38
N LEU A 234 -13.54 -4.32 4.79
CA LEU A 234 -14.41 -5.50 4.73
C LEU A 234 -15.19 -5.75 6.01
N ILE A 235 -14.69 -5.29 7.15
CA ILE A 235 -15.34 -5.47 8.45
C ILE A 235 -15.38 -4.11 9.14
N ASP A 236 -16.58 -3.70 9.53
CA ASP A 236 -16.83 -2.45 10.24
C ASP A 236 -17.05 -2.66 11.75
N ASP A 237 -17.25 -1.57 12.48
CA ASP A 237 -17.47 -1.58 13.92
C ASP A 237 -18.72 -2.37 14.35
N ASP A 238 -19.78 -2.38 13.53
CA ASP A 238 -21.03 -3.05 13.87
C ASP A 238 -20.83 -4.55 14.08
N LEU A 239 -19.96 -5.17 13.27
CA LEU A 239 -19.65 -6.59 13.48
C LEU A 239 -18.78 -6.80 14.72
N TRP A 240 -17.77 -5.96 14.95
CA TRP A 240 -16.89 -6.10 16.11
C TRP A 240 -17.64 -5.97 17.42
N ASP A 241 -18.60 -5.07 17.53
CA ASP A 241 -19.45 -4.91 18.72
C ASP A 241 -20.25 -6.17 19.06
N ASN A 242 -20.57 -6.99 18.07
CA ASN A 242 -21.30 -8.25 18.27
C ASN A 242 -20.41 -9.44 18.65
N VAL A 243 -19.16 -9.48 18.17
CA VAL A 243 -18.29 -10.68 18.29
C VAL A 243 -17.10 -10.49 19.23
N LEU A 244 -16.74 -9.25 19.58
CA LEU A 244 -15.55 -8.93 20.37
C LEU A 244 -15.72 -9.37 21.83
N VAL A 245 -14.73 -10.13 22.33
CA VAL A 245 -14.64 -10.57 23.73
C VAL A 245 -13.62 -9.73 24.49
N ALA A 246 -12.47 -9.47 23.89
CA ALA A 246 -11.40 -8.66 24.49
C ALA A 246 -10.55 -8.00 23.41
N GLU A 247 -9.93 -6.89 23.76
CA GLU A 247 -8.96 -6.21 22.91
C GLU A 247 -7.73 -5.78 23.70
N SER A 248 -6.61 -5.68 23.02
CA SER A 248 -5.41 -5.00 23.51
C SER A 248 -4.78 -4.19 22.40
N VAL A 249 -4.35 -2.98 22.74
CA VAL A 249 -3.64 -2.07 21.82
C VAL A 249 -2.22 -1.92 22.31
N SER A 250 -1.26 -1.99 21.40
CA SER A 250 0.16 -1.79 21.68
C SER A 250 0.76 -0.87 20.64
N THR A 251 1.67 0.00 21.08
CA THR A 251 2.45 0.86 20.19
C THR A 251 3.93 0.54 20.36
N ASP A 252 4.62 0.30 19.27
CA ASP A 252 6.05 -0.03 19.26
C ASP A 252 6.84 1.13 18.63
N PHE A 253 7.46 1.94 19.48
CA PHE A 253 8.29 3.06 19.05
C PHE A 253 9.65 2.61 18.46
N GLU A 254 10.15 1.44 18.82
CA GLU A 254 11.45 0.94 18.34
C GLU A 254 11.43 0.63 16.84
N LYS A 255 10.26 0.28 16.32
CA LYS A 255 10.05 0.00 14.89
C LYS A 255 9.95 1.24 14.02
N VAL A 256 9.77 2.41 14.63
CA VAL A 256 9.70 3.67 13.87
C VAL A 256 11.07 4.00 13.31
N LYS A 257 11.14 4.20 11.99
CA LYS A 257 12.35 4.64 11.28
C LYS A 257 11.95 5.71 10.27
N ASN A 258 12.67 6.82 10.27
CA ASN A 258 12.41 7.95 9.36
C ASN A 258 13.58 8.23 8.40
N TYR A 259 14.61 7.39 8.47
CA TYR A 259 15.79 7.47 7.60
C TYR A 259 16.24 6.05 7.25
N ILE A 260 16.08 5.65 5.99
CA ILE A 260 16.34 4.30 5.51
C ILE A 260 17.50 4.32 4.52
N GLU A 261 18.48 3.46 4.77
CA GLU A 261 19.56 3.16 3.83
C GLU A 261 19.43 1.72 3.36
N VAL A 262 19.42 1.50 2.06
CA VAL A 262 19.43 0.16 1.46
C VAL A 262 20.72 -0.05 0.71
N TYR A 263 21.40 -1.14 0.99
CA TYR A 263 22.59 -1.60 0.29
C TYR A 263 22.33 -2.96 -0.33
N GLY A 264 22.35 -3.02 -1.65
CA GLY A 264 22.13 -4.23 -2.44
C GLY A 264 23.42 -4.94 -2.85
N LYS A 265 23.37 -5.53 -4.04
CA LYS A 265 24.48 -6.28 -4.65
C LYS A 265 25.71 -5.43 -4.87
N SER A 266 26.86 -5.96 -4.48
CA SER A 266 28.15 -5.43 -4.90
C SER A 266 28.61 -6.11 -6.19
N HIS A 267 28.81 -5.33 -7.26
CA HIS A 267 29.20 -5.86 -8.57
C HIS A 267 30.70 -6.09 -8.65
N ALA A 268 31.09 -7.29 -9.07
CA ALA A 268 32.48 -7.61 -9.40
C ALA A 268 32.80 -7.09 -10.81
N ILE A 269 33.43 -5.93 -10.91
CA ILE A 269 33.72 -5.28 -12.18
C ILE A 269 35.11 -5.67 -12.65
N THR A 270 35.18 -6.38 -13.77
CA THR A 270 36.46 -6.73 -14.45
C THR A 270 36.88 -5.69 -15.49
N ASN A 271 35.93 -4.95 -16.07
CA ASN A 271 36.17 -3.95 -17.12
C ASN A 271 36.03 -2.55 -16.50
N TYR A 272 37.08 -2.09 -15.84
CA TYR A 272 37.14 -0.73 -15.27
C TYR A 272 37.98 0.20 -16.13
N SER A 273 37.47 1.42 -16.43
CA SER A 273 38.19 2.46 -17.12
C SER A 273 38.86 3.42 -16.11
N SER A 274 40.18 3.33 -16.01
CA SER A 274 41.00 4.31 -15.26
C SER A 274 41.21 5.62 -16.04
N ASN A 275 40.88 5.63 -17.33
CA ASN A 275 40.99 6.80 -18.19
C ASN A 275 39.65 7.08 -18.87
N THR A 276 38.81 7.82 -18.16
CA THR A 276 37.49 8.25 -18.61
C THR A 276 37.58 9.72 -19.06
N THR A 277 37.05 10.00 -20.23
CA THR A 277 36.92 11.39 -20.72
C THR A 277 35.48 11.69 -21.08
N VAL A 278 35.08 12.96 -21.00
CA VAL A 278 33.72 13.43 -21.28
C VAL A 278 33.78 14.46 -22.42
N SER A 279 32.89 14.32 -23.39
CA SER A 279 32.73 15.27 -24.51
C SER A 279 31.25 15.52 -24.78
N GLY A 280 30.73 16.66 -24.32
CA GLY A 280 29.26 16.90 -24.27
C GLY A 280 28.57 15.86 -23.38
N ALA A 281 27.55 15.24 -23.88
CA ALA A 281 26.85 14.14 -23.18
C ALA A 281 27.41 12.74 -23.49
N GLN A 282 28.66 12.65 -24.01
CA GLN A 282 29.29 11.36 -24.31
C GLN A 282 30.43 11.04 -23.33
N ILE A 283 30.33 9.90 -22.69
CA ILE A 283 31.38 9.27 -21.86
C ILE A 283 32.24 8.41 -22.78
N ARG A 284 33.56 8.59 -22.74
CA ARG A 284 34.53 7.79 -23.50
C ARG A 284 35.43 7.03 -22.54
N LEU A 285 35.38 5.70 -22.66
CA LEU A 285 36.10 4.77 -21.83
C LEU A 285 37.25 4.11 -22.64
N THR A 286 38.40 3.96 -22.00
CA THR A 286 39.49 3.16 -22.54
C THR A 286 39.61 1.87 -21.75
N LEU A 287 39.27 0.74 -22.37
CA LEU A 287 39.25 -0.59 -21.75
C LEU A 287 40.13 -1.54 -22.57
N SER A 288 41.21 -2.03 -21.98
CA SER A 288 42.12 -3.00 -22.65
C SER A 288 41.45 -4.35 -22.79
N GLY A 289 41.47 -4.90 -24.02
CA GLY A 289 40.92 -6.25 -24.29
C GLY A 289 39.41 -6.35 -24.21
N TYR A 290 38.67 -5.24 -24.11
CA TYR A 290 37.20 -5.27 -24.02
C TYR A 290 36.57 -5.73 -25.33
N THR A 291 35.67 -6.69 -25.22
CA THR A 291 34.78 -7.17 -26.30
C THR A 291 33.34 -6.90 -25.92
N GLU A 292 32.57 -6.27 -26.83
CA GLU A 292 31.14 -6.05 -26.61
C GLU A 292 30.40 -7.41 -26.60
N THR A 293 29.98 -7.84 -25.42
CA THR A 293 29.15 -9.04 -25.24
C THR A 293 28.04 -8.68 -24.29
N THR A 294 26.82 -9.05 -24.64
CA THR A 294 25.64 -8.88 -23.76
C THR A 294 25.93 -9.45 -22.37
N GLY A 295 25.60 -8.69 -21.33
CA GLY A 295 25.87 -9.04 -19.94
C GLY A 295 27.20 -8.51 -19.41
N ASN A 296 28.12 -8.02 -20.27
CA ASN A 296 29.36 -7.43 -19.79
C ASN A 296 29.10 -6.12 -19.02
N MET A 297 29.62 -6.07 -17.81
CA MET A 297 29.61 -4.86 -16.97
C MET A 297 30.87 -4.02 -17.21
N ILE A 298 30.69 -2.71 -17.18
CA ILE A 298 31.74 -1.72 -17.24
C ILE A 298 31.66 -0.79 -16.02
N GLY A 299 32.82 -0.45 -15.46
CA GLY A 299 32.92 0.51 -14.36
C GLY A 299 33.70 1.74 -14.80
N PHE A 300 33.33 2.91 -14.34
CA PHE A 300 34.00 4.17 -14.67
C PHE A 300 33.74 5.23 -13.60
N THR A 301 34.66 6.18 -13.52
CA THR A 301 34.53 7.40 -12.70
C THR A 301 34.61 8.61 -13.61
N LEU A 302 33.74 9.60 -13.43
CA LEU A 302 33.67 10.78 -14.26
C LEU A 302 34.61 11.88 -13.76
N PRO A 303 35.40 12.53 -14.66
CA PRO A 303 36.21 13.66 -14.27
C PRO A 303 35.44 14.97 -14.09
N ASN A 304 34.24 15.09 -14.65
CA ASN A 304 33.35 16.24 -14.55
C ASN A 304 31.89 15.78 -14.53
N ASN A 305 30.99 16.59 -13.96
CA ASN A 305 29.54 16.37 -14.07
C ASN A 305 29.15 16.36 -15.56
N ILE A 306 28.18 15.52 -15.90
CA ILE A 306 27.64 15.39 -17.25
C ILE A 306 26.13 15.58 -17.22
N VAL A 307 25.60 16.32 -18.21
CA VAL A 307 24.15 16.57 -18.35
C VAL A 307 23.75 16.41 -19.82
N GLY A 308 22.58 15.88 -20.08
CA GLY A 308 21.99 15.59 -21.39
C GLY A 308 21.77 14.09 -21.60
N ASN A 309 21.27 13.69 -22.76
CA ASN A 309 21.08 12.26 -23.07
C ASN A 309 22.43 11.56 -23.18
N ILE A 310 22.80 10.84 -22.13
CA ILE A 310 24.13 10.29 -21.96
C ILE A 310 24.36 9.09 -22.87
N THR A 311 25.53 9.07 -23.53
CA THR A 311 25.99 7.91 -24.31
C THR A 311 27.35 7.45 -23.82
N ILE A 312 27.63 6.15 -23.94
CA ILE A 312 28.92 5.56 -23.60
C ILE A 312 29.59 5.05 -24.88
N LYS A 313 30.84 5.43 -25.07
CA LYS A 313 31.71 4.92 -26.13
C LYS A 313 32.94 4.25 -25.54
N VAL A 314 33.09 2.95 -25.78
CA VAL A 314 34.24 2.16 -25.34
C VAL A 314 35.23 2.04 -26.49
N ASN A 315 36.48 2.46 -26.27
CA ASN A 315 37.54 2.43 -27.28
C ASN A 315 37.09 3.08 -28.61
N SER A 316 37.26 2.36 -29.71
CA SER A 316 36.83 2.77 -31.07
C SER A 316 35.43 2.27 -31.44
N LEU A 317 34.72 1.54 -30.52
CA LEU A 317 33.42 0.97 -30.79
C LEU A 317 32.34 2.04 -30.98
N THR A 318 31.18 1.65 -31.47
CA THR A 318 30.04 2.54 -31.64
C THR A 318 29.51 3.01 -30.27
N ALA A 319 29.20 4.29 -30.16
CA ALA A 319 28.58 4.83 -28.95
C ALA A 319 27.17 4.21 -28.74
N ARG A 320 26.87 3.87 -27.49
CA ARG A 320 25.60 3.30 -27.06
C ARG A 320 24.92 4.24 -26.07
N ASN A 321 23.60 4.26 -26.10
CA ASN A 321 22.81 5.02 -25.12
C ASN A 321 22.97 4.44 -23.72
N LEU A 322 23.07 5.30 -22.71
CA LEU A 322 22.96 4.93 -21.30
C LEU A 322 21.52 5.17 -20.86
N VAL A 323 20.86 4.10 -20.45
CA VAL A 323 19.43 4.10 -20.12
C VAL A 323 19.20 3.48 -18.74
N ASP A 324 18.07 3.78 -18.12
CA ASP A 324 17.58 3.08 -16.93
C ASP A 324 16.97 1.71 -17.27
N SER A 325 16.44 1.00 -16.29
CA SER A 325 15.79 -0.30 -16.45
C SER A 325 14.53 -0.25 -17.34
N ASN A 326 13.90 0.91 -17.50
CA ASN A 326 12.72 1.15 -18.34
C ASN A 326 13.07 1.61 -19.75
N GLY A 327 14.36 1.81 -20.03
CA GLY A 327 14.86 2.30 -21.32
C GLY A 327 14.86 3.83 -21.48
N ALA A 328 14.56 4.59 -20.43
CA ALA A 328 14.68 6.04 -20.43
C ALA A 328 16.14 6.48 -20.32
N PHE A 329 16.51 7.58 -20.98
CA PHE A 329 17.88 8.08 -20.94
C PHE A 329 18.28 8.54 -19.54
N ILE A 330 19.49 8.17 -19.11
CA ILE A 330 20.14 8.81 -17.98
C ILE A 330 20.61 10.20 -18.46
N THR A 331 20.19 11.24 -17.74
CA THR A 331 20.36 12.63 -18.16
C THR A 331 21.35 13.43 -17.31
N SER A 332 21.77 12.91 -16.16
CA SER A 332 22.75 13.57 -15.28
C SER A 332 23.55 12.55 -14.50
N LEU A 333 24.87 12.76 -14.40
CA LEU A 333 25.77 12.00 -13.53
C LEU A 333 26.79 12.94 -12.92
N ASP A 334 27.20 12.69 -11.69
CA ASP A 334 28.14 13.50 -10.94
C ASP A 334 29.58 13.03 -11.13
N LYS A 335 30.52 13.98 -11.01
CA LYS A 335 31.96 13.70 -11.01
C LYS A 335 32.38 12.95 -9.74
N ASP A 336 33.53 12.29 -9.85
CA ASP A 336 34.21 11.61 -8.74
C ASP A 336 33.42 10.46 -8.11
N VAL A 337 32.30 10.04 -8.73
CA VAL A 337 31.51 8.88 -8.33
C VAL A 337 31.85 7.68 -9.22
N TYR A 338 31.98 6.51 -8.61
CA TYR A 338 32.19 5.26 -9.31
C TYR A 338 30.84 4.67 -9.76
N TYR A 339 30.62 4.62 -11.07
CA TYR A 339 29.41 4.12 -11.69
C TYR A 339 29.62 2.80 -12.40
N VAL A 340 28.55 2.03 -12.49
CA VAL A 340 28.49 0.74 -13.19
C VAL A 340 27.35 0.75 -14.21
N ALA A 341 27.63 0.17 -15.37
CA ALA A 341 26.62 -0.08 -16.39
C ALA A 341 26.83 -1.46 -17.02
N VAL A 342 25.76 -2.07 -17.52
CA VAL A 342 25.78 -3.39 -18.16
C VAL A 342 25.29 -3.30 -19.60
N LEU A 343 25.97 -3.97 -20.53
CA LEU A 343 25.55 -4.03 -21.93
C LEU A 343 24.38 -5.02 -22.10
N ARG A 344 23.29 -4.55 -22.70
CA ARG A 344 22.07 -5.33 -22.93
C ARG A 344 21.93 -5.80 -24.38
N ALA A 345 21.08 -6.80 -24.59
CA ALA A 345 20.84 -7.40 -25.91
C ALA A 345 20.29 -6.40 -26.95
N ASN A 346 19.62 -5.34 -26.53
CA ASN A 346 19.12 -4.25 -27.37
C ASN A 346 20.22 -3.26 -27.78
N ASN A 347 21.48 -3.54 -27.45
CA ASN A 347 22.64 -2.67 -27.71
C ASN A 347 22.61 -1.33 -26.96
N THR A 348 22.02 -1.26 -25.79
CA THR A 348 22.15 -0.12 -24.86
C THR A 348 22.99 -0.52 -23.65
N TYR A 349 23.57 0.46 -22.97
CA TYR A 349 24.09 0.27 -21.62
C TYR A 349 22.97 0.60 -20.62
N GLU A 350 22.58 -0.37 -19.82
CA GLU A 350 21.70 -0.12 -18.69
C GLU A 350 22.53 0.35 -17.48
N PHE A 351 22.12 1.45 -16.91
CA PHE A 351 22.75 2.05 -15.74
C PHE A 351 22.35 1.29 -14.47
N LEU A 352 23.32 0.77 -13.75
CA LEU A 352 23.10 0.08 -12.48
C LEU A 352 23.32 0.99 -11.26
N GLY A 353 23.95 2.16 -11.47
CA GLY A 353 24.27 3.10 -10.41
C GLY A 353 25.66 2.90 -9.84
N HIS A 354 25.80 2.82 -8.53
CA HIS A 354 27.06 2.62 -7.82
C HIS A 354 27.58 1.17 -7.97
N GLN A 355 28.85 0.95 -7.63
CA GLN A 355 29.43 -0.39 -7.60
C GLN A 355 28.67 -1.34 -6.65
N GLN A 356 28.24 -0.86 -5.51
CA GLN A 356 27.25 -1.50 -4.68
C GLN A 356 25.94 -0.76 -4.85
N ALA A 357 24.90 -1.44 -5.29
CA ALA A 357 23.57 -0.86 -5.40
C ALA A 357 23.15 -0.24 -4.08
N GLN A 358 22.73 1.02 -4.08
CA GLN A 358 22.40 1.72 -2.85
C GLN A 358 21.39 2.82 -3.06
N ALA A 359 20.62 3.09 -2.02
CA ALA A 359 19.72 4.24 -1.94
C ALA A 359 19.53 4.69 -0.50
N ILE A 360 19.27 5.99 -0.36
CA ILE A 360 18.92 6.60 0.92
C ILE A 360 17.62 7.36 0.72
N VAL A 361 16.67 7.14 1.59
CA VAL A 361 15.40 7.88 1.65
C VAL A 361 15.10 8.28 3.08
N GLN A 362 14.43 9.40 3.24
CA GLN A 362 14.09 9.94 4.57
C GLN A 362 12.74 10.65 4.52
N ASP A 363 12.15 10.90 5.67
CA ASP A 363 10.95 11.69 5.79
C ASP A 363 11.30 13.20 5.75
N ASP A 364 11.17 13.78 4.57
CA ASP A 364 11.41 15.21 4.32
C ASP A 364 10.14 16.08 4.45
N ASN A 365 9.01 15.49 4.87
CA ASN A 365 7.76 16.24 5.03
C ASN A 365 7.77 17.02 6.36
N PRO A 366 7.83 18.38 6.33
CA PRO A 366 7.82 19.19 7.55
C PRO A 366 6.56 19.02 8.42
N ASP A 367 5.45 18.57 7.83
CA ASP A 367 4.19 18.34 8.53
C ASP A 367 4.12 16.94 9.16
N SER A 368 5.09 16.09 8.89
CA SER A 368 5.18 14.77 9.49
C SER A 368 5.68 14.86 10.94
N PRO A 369 5.09 14.10 11.88
CA PRO A 369 5.64 13.97 13.23
C PRO A 369 7.01 13.26 13.25
N PHE A 370 7.40 12.63 12.13
CA PHE A 370 8.65 11.91 11.95
C PHE A 370 9.65 12.65 11.07
N TYR A 371 9.39 13.92 10.74
CA TYR A 371 10.29 14.74 9.93
C TYR A 371 11.72 14.70 10.47
N VAL A 372 12.71 14.36 9.63
CA VAL A 372 14.11 14.15 10.04
C VAL A 372 14.76 15.38 10.67
N ASN A 373 14.34 16.59 10.26
CA ASN A 373 14.80 17.85 10.84
C ASN A 373 13.83 18.40 11.92
N GLY A 374 12.84 17.62 12.34
CA GLY A 374 11.91 17.96 13.40
C GLY A 374 12.45 17.59 14.79
N THR A 375 11.55 17.60 15.78
CA THR A 375 11.90 17.29 17.19
C THR A 375 12.27 15.83 17.42
N THR A 376 11.79 14.93 16.55
CA THR A 376 12.10 13.49 16.62
C THR A 376 13.55 13.20 16.19
N GLY A 377 14.12 14.04 15.30
CA GLY A 377 15.46 13.81 14.75
C GLY A 377 15.53 12.58 13.84
N ILE A 378 16.75 12.19 13.47
CA ILE A 378 17.01 11.04 12.60
C ILE A 378 16.95 9.75 13.40
N ILE A 379 16.04 8.84 13.01
CA ILE A 379 15.97 7.46 13.48
C ILE A 379 16.32 6.55 12.29
N ARG A 380 17.61 6.19 12.22
CA ARG A 380 18.21 5.49 11.08
C ARG A 380 17.98 3.99 11.12
N GLU A 381 17.80 3.39 9.94
CA GLU A 381 17.95 1.95 9.71
C GLU A 381 18.81 1.69 8.47
N VAL A 382 19.68 0.70 8.55
CA VAL A 382 20.54 0.26 7.45
C VAL A 382 20.17 -1.17 7.09
N LEU A 383 19.76 -1.39 5.85
CA LEU A 383 19.25 -2.66 5.34
C LEU A 383 20.24 -3.22 4.31
N TYR A 384 20.74 -4.44 4.56
CA TYR A 384 21.73 -5.11 3.71
C TYR A 384 21.75 -6.62 3.96
N GLY A 385 22.31 -7.37 3.02
CA GLY A 385 22.43 -8.83 3.11
C GLY A 385 21.11 -9.58 2.93
N GLY A 386 21.17 -10.90 2.84
CA GLY A 386 19.98 -11.73 2.67
C GLY A 386 19.19 -11.38 1.41
N ASP A 387 17.91 -11.04 1.56
CA ASP A 387 17.03 -10.71 0.44
C ASP A 387 17.46 -9.41 -0.29
N TYR A 388 18.20 -8.52 0.37
CA TYR A 388 18.73 -7.30 -0.24
C TYR A 388 19.87 -7.57 -1.22
N ASP A 389 20.56 -8.70 -1.12
CA ASP A 389 21.61 -9.09 -2.07
C ASP A 389 21.07 -9.35 -3.49
N ASN A 390 19.75 -9.45 -3.66
CA ASN A 390 19.09 -9.55 -4.95
C ASN A 390 18.84 -8.17 -5.62
N ILE A 391 19.06 -7.09 -4.91
CA ILE A 391 18.91 -5.72 -5.42
C ILE A 391 20.12 -5.35 -6.26
N MET A 392 19.95 -5.31 -7.58
CA MET A 392 21.05 -5.23 -8.56
C MET A 392 21.37 -3.80 -9.02
N SER A 393 20.53 -2.80 -8.71
CA SER A 393 20.70 -1.43 -9.16
C SER A 393 20.25 -0.42 -8.10
N ASP A 394 20.74 0.80 -8.21
CA ASP A 394 20.33 1.91 -7.34
C ASP A 394 18.83 2.21 -7.47
N ASP A 395 18.25 2.05 -8.65
CA ASP A 395 16.82 2.25 -8.88
C ASP A 395 15.99 1.23 -8.08
N LEU A 396 16.37 -0.05 -8.12
CA LEU A 396 15.73 -1.08 -7.29
C LEU A 396 15.95 -0.82 -5.79
N ALA A 397 17.13 -0.36 -5.40
CA ALA A 397 17.42 0.02 -4.02
C ALA A 397 16.53 1.19 -3.58
N LEU A 398 16.32 2.18 -4.46
CA LEU A 398 15.45 3.32 -4.19
C LEU A 398 13.97 2.90 -4.02
N GLN A 399 13.47 2.04 -4.90
CA GLN A 399 12.11 1.50 -4.78
C GLN A 399 11.92 0.75 -3.47
N ARG A 400 12.89 -0.10 -3.11
CA ARG A 400 12.87 -0.82 -1.84
C ARG A 400 12.97 0.13 -0.64
N ALA A 401 13.85 1.10 -0.67
CA ALA A 401 14.02 2.08 0.41
C ALA A 401 12.75 2.92 0.64
N LYS A 402 12.08 3.35 -0.44
CA LYS A 402 10.78 4.05 -0.36
C LYS A 402 9.71 3.19 0.32
N LEU A 403 9.65 1.91 -0.04
CA LEU A 403 8.69 0.98 0.57
C LEU A 403 9.00 0.74 2.05
N GLU A 404 10.26 0.55 2.41
CA GLU A 404 10.68 0.38 3.81
C GLU A 404 10.38 1.64 4.64
N LEU A 405 10.62 2.83 4.07
CA LEU A 405 10.23 4.08 4.70
C LEU A 405 8.72 4.14 4.94
N TYR A 406 7.92 3.80 3.92
CA TYR A 406 6.46 3.71 4.06
C TYR A 406 6.03 2.78 5.19
N TRP A 407 6.63 1.59 5.30
CA TRP A 407 6.29 0.62 6.33
C TRP A 407 6.72 1.04 7.73
N LYS A 408 7.80 1.81 7.86
CA LYS A 408 8.47 2.08 9.15
C LYS A 408 8.34 3.53 9.63
N CYS A 409 8.10 4.49 8.73
CA CYS A 409 7.94 5.91 9.09
C CYS A 409 6.52 6.21 9.57
N ARG A 410 6.09 5.48 10.60
CA ARG A 410 4.75 5.60 11.19
C ARG A 410 4.72 4.96 12.57
N LEU A 411 3.71 5.30 13.37
CA LEU A 411 3.46 4.57 14.61
C LEU A 411 3.07 3.13 14.27
N ASN A 412 3.80 2.18 14.83
CA ASN A 412 3.46 0.77 14.74
C ASN A 412 2.45 0.41 15.83
N ASP A 413 1.22 0.93 15.66
CA ASP A 413 0.11 0.56 16.52
C ASP A 413 -0.40 -0.81 16.10
N GLY A 414 -0.30 -1.78 17.00
CA GLY A 414 -0.88 -3.10 16.85
C GLY A 414 -2.15 -3.22 17.67
N ILE A 415 -3.15 -3.91 17.14
CA ILE A 415 -4.32 -4.32 17.88
C ILE A 415 -4.44 -5.84 17.87
N SER A 416 -4.71 -6.43 19.03
CA SER A 416 -5.05 -7.84 19.16
C SER A 416 -6.49 -7.94 19.65
N LEU A 417 -7.33 -8.57 18.85
CA LEU A 417 -8.75 -8.75 19.09
C LEU A 417 -9.02 -10.22 19.41
N SER A 418 -9.57 -10.50 20.58
CA SER A 418 -10.13 -11.82 20.91
C SER A 418 -11.61 -11.77 20.64
N CYS A 419 -12.11 -12.64 19.78
CA CYS A 419 -13.49 -12.62 19.31
C CYS A 419 -14.07 -14.02 19.13
N ILE A 420 -15.37 -14.12 18.92
CA ILE A 420 -16.02 -15.33 18.41
C ILE A 420 -15.40 -15.62 17.03
N PRO A 421 -15.04 -16.88 16.72
CA PRO A 421 -14.38 -17.20 15.46
C PRO A 421 -15.22 -16.78 14.25
N ILE A 422 -14.60 -15.97 13.38
CA ILE A 422 -15.18 -15.49 12.14
C ILE A 422 -14.68 -16.43 11.02
N PRO A 423 -15.51 -17.33 10.47
CA PRO A 423 -15.03 -18.44 9.65
C PRO A 423 -14.61 -18.04 8.23
N TRP A 424 -14.91 -16.82 7.82
CA TRP A 424 -14.59 -16.26 6.49
C TRP A 424 -13.45 -15.21 6.53
N LEU A 425 -12.75 -15.10 7.65
CA LEU A 425 -11.66 -14.12 7.80
C LEU A 425 -10.42 -14.53 7.00
N ASP A 426 -9.71 -13.54 6.49
CA ASP A 426 -8.40 -13.71 5.88
C ASP A 426 -7.42 -12.62 6.35
N VAL A 427 -6.15 -12.73 5.97
CA VAL A 427 -5.10 -11.74 6.26
C VAL A 427 -4.90 -10.79 5.10
N ASN A 428 -4.19 -9.68 5.34
CA ASN A 428 -4.01 -8.56 4.42
C ASN A 428 -5.36 -8.00 3.90
N ILE A 429 -6.38 -8.04 4.73
CA ILE A 429 -7.66 -7.36 4.52
C ILE A 429 -7.79 -6.19 5.49
N LEU A 430 -8.54 -5.18 5.08
CA LEU A 430 -8.78 -3.99 5.89
C LEU A 430 -10.02 -4.15 6.75
N ILE A 431 -9.90 -3.72 7.99
CA ILE A 431 -10.98 -3.65 8.96
C ILE A 431 -11.05 -2.25 9.54
N SER A 432 -12.24 -1.84 9.96
CA SER A 432 -12.45 -0.62 10.73
C SER A 432 -12.84 -0.97 12.15
N HIS A 433 -12.20 -0.35 13.13
CA HIS A 433 -12.50 -0.58 14.54
C HIS A 433 -12.17 0.66 15.37
N ALA A 434 -13.00 0.96 16.37
CA ALA A 434 -12.81 2.00 17.36
C ALA A 434 -12.32 1.40 18.69
N PRO A 435 -11.00 1.39 18.97
CA PRO A 435 -10.50 0.85 20.23
C PRO A 435 -11.17 1.53 21.43
N ARG A 436 -11.59 0.76 22.41
CA ARG A 436 -12.32 1.26 23.59
C ARG A 436 -11.55 2.30 24.40
N GLN A 437 -10.21 2.27 24.31
CA GLN A 437 -9.33 3.26 24.94
C GLN A 437 -9.52 4.66 24.35
N SER A 438 -9.58 4.80 23.03
CA SER A 438 -9.62 6.09 22.34
C SER A 438 -11.01 6.46 21.81
N ALA A 439 -11.89 5.46 21.61
CA ALA A 439 -13.17 5.59 20.94
C ALA A 439 -13.08 6.32 19.57
N GLN A 440 -11.89 6.28 18.93
CA GLN A 440 -11.65 6.87 17.62
C GLN A 440 -11.56 5.74 16.59
N GLN A 441 -12.40 5.81 15.59
CA GLN A 441 -12.40 4.87 14.49
C GLN A 441 -11.08 4.95 13.72
N LYS A 442 -10.44 3.80 13.55
CA LYS A 442 -9.19 3.63 12.80
C LYS A 442 -9.34 2.45 11.84
N GLN A 443 -8.56 2.49 10.77
CA GLN A 443 -8.42 1.36 9.88
C GLN A 443 -7.21 0.52 10.30
N TYR A 444 -7.37 -0.79 10.21
CA TYR A 444 -6.32 -1.77 10.50
C TYR A 444 -6.24 -2.79 9.37
N MET A 445 -5.06 -3.33 9.15
CA MET A 445 -4.82 -4.45 8.26
C MET A 445 -4.50 -5.70 9.09
N ILE A 446 -5.28 -6.75 8.90
CA ILE A 446 -5.06 -8.03 9.58
C ILE A 446 -3.76 -8.66 9.08
N LYS A 447 -2.86 -8.99 10.00
CA LYS A 447 -1.58 -9.63 9.70
C LYS A 447 -1.57 -11.11 10.04
N SER A 448 -2.26 -11.50 11.10
CA SER A 448 -2.38 -12.91 11.46
C SER A 448 -3.63 -13.17 12.27
N PHE A 449 -4.08 -14.42 12.26
CA PHE A 449 -5.06 -14.90 13.20
C PHE A 449 -4.86 -16.38 13.54
N ASN A 450 -5.37 -16.76 14.72
CA ASN A 450 -5.48 -18.15 15.15
C ASN A 450 -6.93 -18.39 15.55
N ALA A 451 -7.59 -19.33 14.87
CA ALA A 451 -8.97 -19.69 15.11
C ALA A 451 -9.06 -21.13 15.57
N SER A 452 -9.79 -21.38 16.66
CA SER A 452 -10.18 -22.71 17.09
C SER A 452 -11.70 -22.86 16.93
N TYR A 453 -12.14 -23.92 16.27
CA TYR A 453 -13.55 -24.12 15.94
C TYR A 453 -14.25 -25.17 16.81
N GLY A 454 -13.66 -25.52 17.95
CA GLY A 454 -14.32 -26.35 18.95
C GLY A 454 -15.43 -25.61 19.72
N ASP A 455 -16.00 -26.28 20.71
CA ASP A 455 -16.99 -25.68 21.60
C ASP A 455 -16.37 -24.61 22.49
N ASN A 456 -17.08 -23.49 22.67
CA ASN A 456 -16.66 -22.36 23.53
C ASN A 456 -15.25 -21.81 23.24
N THR A 457 -14.82 -21.87 22.00
CA THR A 457 -13.50 -21.38 21.59
C THR A 457 -13.57 -19.95 21.07
N THR A 458 -12.44 -19.26 21.14
CA THR A 458 -12.24 -17.90 20.61
C THR A 458 -11.22 -17.91 19.48
N MET A 459 -11.25 -16.83 18.71
CA MET A 459 -10.27 -16.49 17.69
C MET A 459 -9.46 -15.30 18.18
N THR A 460 -8.16 -15.31 17.92
CA THR A 460 -7.30 -14.14 18.14
C THR A 460 -6.87 -13.57 16.79
N VAL A 461 -7.19 -12.29 16.56
CA VAL A 461 -6.84 -11.55 15.34
C VAL A 461 -5.83 -10.49 15.70
N ASN A 462 -4.68 -10.48 15.02
CA ASN A 462 -3.67 -9.44 15.17
C ASN A 462 -3.64 -8.58 13.91
N ALA A 463 -3.80 -7.28 14.10
CA ALA A 463 -3.80 -6.32 13.02
C ALA A 463 -2.91 -5.12 13.36
N ILE A 464 -2.45 -4.43 12.34
CA ILE A 464 -1.63 -3.21 12.45
C ILE A 464 -2.42 -2.03 11.90
N SER A 465 -2.19 -0.84 12.43
CA SER A 465 -2.79 0.38 11.89
C SER A 465 -2.49 0.52 10.40
N TYR A 466 -3.53 0.77 9.63
CA TYR A 466 -3.42 0.98 8.20
C TYR A 466 -3.24 2.45 7.89
N TYR A 467 -2.24 2.72 7.08
CA TYR A 467 -1.99 4.03 6.49
C TYR A 467 -1.87 3.81 4.98
N ALA A 468 -2.65 4.55 4.20
CA ALA A 468 -2.51 4.49 2.76
C ALA A 468 -1.09 4.87 2.34
N TYR A 469 -0.57 4.16 1.35
CA TYR A 469 0.70 4.49 0.75
C TYR A 469 0.54 5.78 -0.05
N TYR A 470 1.01 6.87 0.51
CA TYR A 470 1.32 8.02 -0.30
C TYR A 470 2.56 7.67 -1.12
N SER A 471 2.36 6.94 -2.22
CA SER A 471 3.33 7.04 -3.28
C SER A 471 3.57 8.53 -3.52
N PRO A 472 4.80 9.01 -3.66
CA PRO A 472 5.06 10.25 -4.34
C PRO A 472 4.83 10.05 -5.85
N THR A 473 3.74 9.38 -6.27
CA THR A 473 3.14 9.70 -7.54
C THR A 473 2.94 11.20 -7.41
N PRO A 474 3.55 12.02 -8.27
CA PRO A 474 3.15 13.40 -8.38
C PRO A 474 1.62 13.30 -8.43
N LYS A 475 0.94 13.85 -7.43
CA LYS A 475 -0.51 14.06 -7.47
C LYS A 475 -0.78 14.44 -8.91
N PRO A 476 -1.53 13.64 -9.72
CA PRO A 476 -1.58 13.89 -11.16
C PRO A 476 -1.85 15.36 -11.26
N GLU A 477 -0.92 16.10 -11.90
CA GLU A 477 -1.04 17.56 -11.95
C GLU A 477 -2.46 17.79 -12.41
N PRO A 478 -3.28 18.57 -11.69
CA PRO A 478 -4.69 18.68 -12.00
C PRO A 478 -4.76 19.06 -13.47
N ILE A 479 -5.42 18.24 -14.28
CA ILE A 479 -5.44 18.40 -15.74
C ILE A 479 -6.23 19.67 -16.02
N LEU A 480 -5.51 20.77 -16.13
CA LEU A 480 -6.08 22.03 -16.60
C LEU A 480 -6.44 21.91 -18.07
N PRO A 481 -7.48 22.58 -18.53
CA PRO A 481 -7.79 22.63 -19.95
C PRO A 481 -6.60 23.15 -20.78
N GLU A 482 -6.57 22.77 -22.06
CA GLU A 482 -5.54 23.23 -22.99
C GLU A 482 -5.39 24.77 -22.98
N GLY A 483 -4.15 25.24 -22.92
CA GLY A 483 -3.83 26.66 -22.87
C GLY A 483 -3.85 27.31 -21.48
N TYR A 484 -4.30 26.59 -20.45
CA TYR A 484 -4.15 27.03 -19.06
C TYR A 484 -2.76 26.73 -18.53
N THR A 485 -2.21 27.60 -17.68
CA THR A 485 -0.93 27.37 -17.00
C THR A 485 -1.16 27.40 -15.49
N GLN A 486 -0.75 26.34 -14.81
CA GLN A 486 -0.82 26.29 -13.34
C GLN A 486 0.15 27.30 -12.72
N LEU A 487 -0.27 27.89 -11.60
CA LEU A 487 0.52 28.81 -10.79
C LEU A 487 0.69 28.22 -9.39
N ASN A 488 1.75 28.63 -8.69
CA ASN A 488 1.91 28.22 -7.29
C ASN A 488 0.89 28.94 -6.37
N TYR A 489 0.52 30.18 -6.69
CA TYR A 489 -0.45 30.96 -5.92
C TYR A 489 -1.11 32.05 -6.78
N ILE A 490 -2.27 32.52 -6.31
CA ILE A 490 -2.78 33.86 -6.65
C ILE A 490 -2.63 34.78 -5.46
N GLN A 491 -2.39 36.07 -5.71
CA GLN A 491 -2.23 37.09 -4.67
C GLN A 491 -3.19 38.24 -4.87
N SER A 492 -3.87 38.64 -3.77
CA SER A 492 -4.64 39.87 -3.66
C SER A 492 -3.81 40.95 -3.00
N THR A 493 -3.93 42.19 -3.49
CA THR A 493 -3.34 43.39 -2.90
C THR A 493 -4.35 44.15 -2.02
N GLY A 494 -5.54 43.59 -1.78
CA GLY A 494 -6.60 44.21 -0.97
C GLY A 494 -7.79 44.72 -1.79
N THR A 495 -7.85 44.44 -3.08
CA THR A 495 -8.98 44.84 -3.96
C THR A 495 -9.56 43.65 -4.74
N GLN A 496 -8.93 42.51 -4.71
CA GLN A 496 -9.32 41.32 -5.45
C GLN A 496 -9.89 40.25 -4.50
N TYR A 497 -11.00 39.62 -4.88
CA TYR A 497 -11.62 38.50 -4.18
C TYR A 497 -12.34 37.57 -5.14
N LEU A 498 -12.67 36.37 -4.67
CA LEU A 498 -13.50 35.44 -5.42
C LEU A 498 -14.92 35.35 -4.86
N ASP A 499 -15.89 35.34 -5.77
CA ASP A 499 -17.25 34.86 -5.51
C ASP A 499 -17.32 33.39 -5.93
N THR A 500 -17.46 32.48 -4.96
CA THR A 500 -17.49 31.04 -5.24
C THR A 500 -18.79 30.57 -5.93
N GLY A 501 -19.79 31.46 -6.02
CA GLY A 501 -21.12 31.14 -6.48
C GLY A 501 -21.91 30.23 -5.52
N LEU A 502 -21.31 29.82 -4.39
CA LEU A 502 -21.99 29.01 -3.39
C LEU A 502 -22.77 29.88 -2.41
N VAL A 503 -23.96 29.41 -2.10
CA VAL A 503 -24.81 29.98 -1.04
C VAL A 503 -24.98 28.92 0.03
N CYS A 504 -24.68 29.28 1.25
CA CYS A 504 -24.79 28.38 2.38
C CYS A 504 -26.02 28.69 3.25
N SER A 505 -26.47 27.66 3.95
CA SER A 505 -27.58 27.71 4.90
C SER A 505 -27.14 27.18 6.25
N GLN A 506 -27.64 27.74 7.31
CA GLN A 506 -27.34 27.31 8.68
C GLN A 506 -27.75 25.85 8.97
N SER A 507 -28.63 25.28 8.18
CA SER A 507 -29.07 23.87 8.33
C SER A 507 -28.10 22.87 7.69
N ASP A 508 -27.11 23.33 6.92
CA ASP A 508 -26.18 22.46 6.21
C ASP A 508 -24.81 22.44 6.90
N ASN A 509 -24.11 21.32 6.85
CA ASN A 509 -22.73 21.22 7.30
C ASN A 509 -21.78 21.64 6.17
N TYR A 510 -20.77 22.43 6.51
CA TYR A 510 -19.73 22.91 5.59
C TYR A 510 -18.34 22.70 6.16
N LYS A 511 -17.37 22.51 5.25
CA LYS A 511 -15.94 22.55 5.55
C LYS A 511 -15.25 23.35 4.45
N ILE A 512 -14.39 24.29 4.83
CA ILE A 512 -13.48 25.01 3.93
C ILE A 512 -12.06 24.67 4.34
N GLU A 513 -11.26 24.19 3.42
CA GLU A 513 -9.82 23.98 3.56
C GLU A 513 -9.12 25.00 2.67
N LEU A 514 -8.20 25.75 3.24
CA LEU A 514 -7.52 26.85 2.56
C LEU A 514 -6.02 26.81 2.88
N ASP A 515 -5.18 26.64 1.86
CA ASP A 515 -3.75 26.84 1.97
C ASP A 515 -3.44 28.29 1.57
N CYS A 516 -2.98 29.09 2.51
CA CYS A 516 -2.89 30.53 2.32
C CYS A 516 -1.76 31.18 3.13
N ASP A 517 -1.33 32.36 2.67
CA ASP A 517 -0.44 33.28 3.38
C ASP A 517 -1.11 34.66 3.42
N LEU A 518 -1.62 35.01 4.58
CA LEU A 518 -2.52 36.16 4.75
C LEU A 518 -1.88 37.20 5.66
N THR A 519 -1.83 38.44 5.18
CA THR A 519 -1.01 39.50 5.79
C THR A 519 -1.77 40.51 6.63
N SER A 520 -3.10 40.47 6.70
CA SER A 520 -3.90 41.47 7.45
C SER A 520 -4.84 40.87 8.51
N SER A 521 -5.33 41.67 9.41
CA SER A 521 -5.98 41.28 10.68
C SER A 521 -7.52 41.13 10.63
N THR A 522 -8.14 41.04 9.46
CA THR A 522 -9.60 41.00 9.30
C THR A 522 -10.08 39.70 8.58
N TYR A 523 -11.38 39.55 8.35
CA TYR A 523 -12.04 38.34 7.85
C TYR A 523 -11.69 37.97 6.41
N TYR A 524 -11.37 36.71 6.14
CA TYR A 524 -10.76 36.26 4.87
C TYR A 524 -11.58 35.34 3.98
N ALA A 525 -12.37 34.46 4.54
CA ALA A 525 -13.13 33.50 3.78
C ALA A 525 -14.39 33.07 4.50
N GLY A 526 -15.37 32.62 3.75
CA GLY A 526 -16.59 32.04 4.26
C GLY A 526 -17.81 32.94 4.18
N ALA A 527 -18.72 32.74 5.12
CA ALA A 527 -20.02 33.38 5.21
C ALA A 527 -20.18 34.02 6.60
N ASN A 528 -20.54 35.31 6.63
CA ASN A 528 -20.73 36.02 7.90
C ASN A 528 -21.81 35.37 8.76
N GLY A 529 -21.46 35.17 10.01
CA GLY A 529 -22.40 34.69 11.03
C GLY A 529 -22.30 33.22 11.37
N TYR A 530 -21.64 32.35 10.58
CA TYR A 530 -21.51 30.95 10.95
C TYR A 530 -20.43 30.16 10.18
N LEU A 531 -19.76 30.75 9.24
CA LEU A 531 -18.66 30.12 8.52
C LEU A 531 -17.66 31.23 8.18
N GLN A 532 -16.92 31.71 9.19
CA GLN A 532 -16.07 32.86 9.00
C GLN A 532 -14.71 32.71 9.66
N TYR A 533 -13.68 33.06 8.94
CA TYR A 533 -12.32 33.07 9.45
C TYR A 533 -11.84 34.50 9.74
N GLN A 534 -11.19 34.66 10.88
CA GLN A 534 -10.63 35.93 11.35
C GLN A 534 -9.11 35.80 11.55
N ALA A 535 -8.34 36.63 10.87
CA ALA A 535 -6.88 36.50 10.76
C ALA A 535 -6.06 36.79 12.03
N SER A 536 -6.63 37.30 13.08
CA SER A 536 -5.91 37.45 14.34
C SER A 536 -5.35 36.13 14.91
N ILE A 537 -5.62 35.02 14.22
CA ILE A 537 -5.28 33.66 14.62
C ILE A 537 -4.07 33.09 13.85
N VAL A 538 -3.64 33.72 12.72
CA VAL A 538 -2.47 33.30 11.93
C VAL A 538 -1.46 34.42 11.82
N GLY A 539 -0.21 34.14 12.09
CA GLY A 539 0.86 35.11 12.19
C GLY A 539 1.62 35.43 10.90
N GLY A 540 0.99 35.66 9.76
CA GLY A 540 1.67 36.16 8.55
C GLY A 540 2.64 35.18 7.86
N ALA A 541 2.44 33.85 8.04
CA ALA A 541 3.16 32.79 7.34
C ALA A 541 2.17 31.88 6.63
N ARG A 542 2.62 31.18 5.58
CA ARG A 542 1.82 30.17 4.89
C ARG A 542 1.29 29.15 5.89
N SER A 543 0.01 28.89 5.84
CA SER A 543 -0.71 28.06 6.80
C SER A 543 -1.86 27.31 6.15
N ASN A 544 -2.08 26.09 6.62
CA ASN A 544 -3.27 25.30 6.31
C ASN A 544 -4.39 25.67 7.28
N LEU A 545 -5.40 26.31 6.75
CA LEU A 545 -6.59 26.73 7.47
C LEU A 545 -7.74 25.78 7.17
N MET A 546 -8.40 25.29 8.21
CA MET A 546 -9.64 24.53 8.06
C MET A 546 -10.74 25.17 8.89
N ILE A 547 -11.85 25.49 8.25
CA ILE A 547 -13.06 26.00 8.89
C ILE A 547 -14.13 24.91 8.75
N THR A 548 -14.66 24.42 9.83
CA THR A 548 -15.78 23.48 9.84
C THR A 548 -16.99 24.12 10.50
N TYR A 549 -18.15 23.90 9.92
CA TYR A 549 -19.43 24.27 10.51
C TYR A 549 -20.35 23.05 10.50
N ALA A 550 -20.71 22.59 11.67
CA ALA A 550 -21.60 21.44 11.86
C ALA A 550 -22.44 21.64 13.14
N ASN A 551 -23.72 21.30 13.07
CA ASN A 551 -24.64 21.40 14.21
C ASN A 551 -24.63 22.77 14.89
N LYS A 552 -24.53 23.83 14.08
CA LYS A 552 -24.45 25.23 14.53
C LYS A 552 -23.18 25.60 15.30
N VAL A 553 -22.16 24.77 15.28
CA VAL A 553 -20.85 25.05 15.86
C VAL A 553 -19.83 25.23 14.74
N GLU A 554 -19.11 26.35 14.79
CA GLU A 554 -17.96 26.60 13.94
C GLU A 554 -16.68 26.24 14.67
N THR A 555 -15.79 25.52 14.01
CA THR A 555 -14.45 25.25 14.52
C THR A 555 -13.41 25.69 13.50
N ILE A 556 -12.44 26.47 13.95
CA ILE A 556 -11.33 26.96 13.14
C ILE A 556 -10.05 26.26 13.59
N THR A 557 -9.40 25.59 12.65
CA THR A 557 -8.16 24.86 12.86
C THR A 557 -7.06 25.46 11.96
N VAL A 558 -5.89 25.67 12.51
CA VAL A 558 -4.71 26.16 11.78
C VAL A 558 -3.57 25.19 12.00
N ASN A 559 -2.99 24.66 10.91
CA ASN A 559 -1.92 23.66 10.93
C ASN A 559 -2.25 22.51 11.90
N GLY A 560 -3.47 21.97 11.81
CA GLY A 560 -3.95 20.87 12.64
C GLY A 560 -4.36 21.22 14.08
N ALA A 561 -4.09 22.43 14.57
CA ALA A 561 -4.44 22.84 15.93
C ALA A 561 -5.73 23.68 15.95
N VAL A 562 -6.71 23.29 16.78
CA VAL A 562 -7.93 24.09 17.00
C VAL A 562 -7.56 25.43 17.63
N LYS A 563 -7.94 26.52 16.98
CA LYS A 563 -7.67 27.89 17.42
C LYS A 563 -8.90 28.59 17.99
N LYS A 564 -10.08 28.24 17.48
CA LYS A 564 -11.32 28.90 17.89
C LYS A 564 -12.49 27.94 17.69
N THR A 565 -13.49 28.05 18.58
CA THR A 565 -14.80 27.37 18.44
C THR A 565 -15.86 28.36 18.84
N ASP A 566 -16.86 28.59 17.98
CA ASP A 566 -17.97 29.51 18.20
C ASP A 566 -19.30 28.78 18.09
N ASP A 567 -20.23 29.07 18.97
CA ASP A 567 -21.62 28.59 18.91
C ASP A 567 -22.49 29.66 18.21
N TRP A 568 -23.04 29.28 17.06
CA TRP A 568 -23.92 30.12 16.24
C TRP A 568 -25.39 29.73 16.35
N SER A 569 -25.80 29.05 17.43
CA SER A 569 -27.16 28.58 17.62
C SER A 569 -28.23 29.69 17.56
N ASN A 570 -27.88 30.91 17.93
CA ASN A 570 -28.76 32.09 17.94
C ASN A 570 -28.78 32.87 16.62
N PHE A 571 -27.97 32.45 15.63
CA PHE A 571 -27.93 33.13 14.33
C PHE A 571 -28.98 32.54 13.38
N SER A 572 -29.77 33.40 12.72
CA SER A 572 -30.93 32.99 11.91
C SER A 572 -30.85 33.31 10.41
N ASP A 573 -29.70 33.85 9.94
CA ASP A 573 -29.57 34.20 8.53
C ASP A 573 -29.51 32.96 7.64
N THR A 574 -30.26 33.00 6.55
CA THR A 574 -30.27 31.98 5.50
C THR A 574 -29.73 32.56 4.19
N ASN A 575 -29.16 31.72 3.33
CA ASN A 575 -28.68 32.13 2.02
C ASN A 575 -27.55 33.16 2.02
N VAL A 576 -26.45 32.82 2.69
CA VAL A 576 -25.24 33.66 2.73
C VAL A 576 -24.22 33.14 1.72
N LYS A 577 -23.64 34.02 0.91
CA LYS A 577 -22.57 33.67 -0.03
C LYS A 577 -21.30 33.24 0.68
N ILE A 578 -20.61 32.27 0.07
CA ILE A 578 -19.24 31.92 0.45
C ILE A 578 -18.27 32.66 -0.49
N GLY A 579 -17.38 33.47 0.11
CA GLY A 579 -16.33 34.20 -0.60
C GLY A 579 -14.94 33.73 -0.19
N ILE A 580 -13.95 33.95 -1.04
CA ILE A 580 -12.52 33.80 -0.73
C ILE A 580 -11.90 35.19 -0.78
N LEU A 581 -11.14 35.56 0.24
CA LEU A 581 -10.57 36.89 0.46
C LEU A 581 -11.61 37.99 0.78
N ARG A 582 -12.89 37.64 0.89
CA ARG A 582 -13.98 38.49 1.32
C ARG A 582 -15.12 37.67 1.90
N LEU A 583 -15.75 38.15 2.98
CA LEU A 583 -16.92 37.49 3.56
C LEU A 583 -18.20 37.80 2.80
N GLY A 584 -18.99 36.77 2.55
CA GLY A 584 -20.36 36.90 2.08
C GLY A 584 -21.29 37.38 3.22
N ALA A 585 -22.41 37.97 2.85
CA ALA A 585 -23.48 38.37 3.75
C ALA A 585 -24.84 37.85 3.27
N ALA A 586 -25.88 38.01 4.12
CA ALA A 586 -27.25 37.64 3.79
C ALA A 586 -27.76 38.29 2.51
N ASN A 587 -28.78 37.71 1.88
CA ASN A 587 -29.40 38.19 0.64
C ASN A 587 -28.43 38.36 -0.53
N ASN A 588 -27.45 37.45 -0.65
CA ASN A 588 -26.41 37.48 -1.67
C ASN A 588 -25.51 38.73 -1.65
N GLY A 589 -25.42 39.42 -0.50
CA GLY A 589 -24.57 40.58 -0.28
C GLY A 589 -23.13 40.20 0.13
N TRP A 590 -22.35 41.28 0.45
CA TRP A 590 -21.02 41.16 1.00
C TRP A 590 -20.97 41.90 2.36
N TYR A 591 -20.36 41.26 3.38
CA TYR A 591 -20.37 41.76 4.76
C TYR A 591 -19.59 43.06 4.93
N SER A 592 -18.47 43.21 4.25
CA SER A 592 -17.64 44.40 4.38
C SER A 592 -17.09 44.89 3.05
N SER A 593 -16.73 46.17 3.01
CA SER A 593 -15.93 46.74 1.91
C SER A 593 -14.48 46.26 1.95
N ASN A 594 -14.01 45.67 3.06
CA ASN A 594 -12.64 45.23 3.23
C ASN A 594 -12.39 43.93 2.51
N ILE A 595 -11.58 43.98 1.46
CA ILE A 595 -11.03 42.86 0.72
C ILE A 595 -9.62 42.64 1.26
N GLN A 596 -9.23 41.39 1.39
CA GLN A 596 -8.00 41.03 2.07
C GLN A 596 -6.81 40.92 1.12
N SER A 597 -5.64 41.32 1.60
CA SER A 597 -4.38 41.08 0.92
C SER A 597 -3.75 39.75 1.39
N GLY A 598 -3.16 39.01 0.47
CA GLY A 598 -2.50 37.73 0.77
C GLY A 598 -2.49 36.80 -0.41
N LYS A 599 -1.91 35.62 -0.20
CA LYS A 599 -1.75 34.56 -1.21
C LYS A 599 -2.67 33.38 -0.91
N ILE A 600 -3.21 32.80 -1.95
CA ILE A 600 -3.97 31.55 -1.94
C ILE A 600 -3.24 30.52 -2.79
N TYR A 601 -2.89 29.41 -2.21
CA TYR A 601 -2.22 28.28 -2.88
C TYR A 601 -3.21 27.19 -3.30
N SER A 602 -4.27 26.95 -2.51
CA SER A 602 -5.39 26.09 -2.86
C SER A 602 -6.60 26.37 -1.97
N CYS A 603 -7.80 25.99 -2.42
CA CYS A 603 -9.00 26.06 -1.59
C CYS A 603 -9.96 24.93 -1.96
N LYS A 604 -10.44 24.19 -0.95
CA LYS A 604 -11.48 23.17 -1.11
C LYS A 604 -12.69 23.51 -0.27
N ILE A 605 -13.89 23.31 -0.82
CA ILE A 605 -15.14 23.54 -0.11
C ILE A 605 -15.98 22.26 -0.18
N TYR A 606 -16.41 21.81 0.99
CA TYR A 606 -17.30 20.66 1.15
C TYR A 606 -18.65 21.10 1.69
N LYS A 607 -19.69 20.46 1.20
CA LYS A 607 -21.06 20.60 1.69
C LYS A 607 -21.60 19.21 2.03
N LYS A 608 -22.03 19.00 3.30
CA LYS A 608 -22.50 17.69 3.78
C LYS A 608 -21.51 16.55 3.52
N GLY A 609 -20.23 16.81 3.69
CA GLY A 609 -19.16 15.84 3.43
C GLY A 609 -18.75 15.67 1.97
N VAL A 610 -19.52 16.20 1.01
CA VAL A 610 -19.23 16.11 -0.43
C VAL A 610 -18.36 17.31 -0.86
N LEU A 611 -17.27 17.07 -1.58
CA LEU A 611 -16.44 18.09 -2.20
C LEU A 611 -17.24 18.78 -3.32
N VAL A 612 -17.52 20.07 -3.17
CA VAL A 612 -18.32 20.86 -4.14
C VAL A 612 -17.49 21.89 -4.90
N ARG A 613 -16.27 22.21 -4.41
CA ARG A 613 -15.28 23.06 -5.07
C ARG A 613 -13.88 22.56 -4.75
N ASP A 614 -13.00 22.50 -5.75
CA ASP A 614 -11.56 22.26 -5.61
C ASP A 614 -10.80 23.27 -6.48
N TYR A 615 -10.32 24.32 -5.86
CA TYR A 615 -9.74 25.46 -6.54
C TYR A 615 -8.22 25.37 -6.58
N ILE A 616 -7.65 25.52 -7.77
CA ILE A 616 -6.22 25.65 -7.98
C ILE A 616 -5.87 26.98 -8.68
N PRO A 617 -4.74 27.60 -8.31
CA PRO A 617 -4.24 28.81 -8.97
C PRO A 617 -3.85 28.51 -10.42
N CYS A 618 -4.31 29.31 -11.34
CA CYS A 618 -3.89 29.22 -12.73
C CYS A 618 -4.04 30.52 -13.52
N LYS A 619 -3.45 30.53 -14.70
CA LYS A 619 -3.59 31.58 -15.71
C LYS A 619 -4.30 30.95 -16.93
N ASN A 620 -5.37 31.59 -17.41
CA ASN A 620 -6.08 31.15 -18.60
C ASN A 620 -5.35 31.55 -19.90
N PRO A 621 -5.80 31.10 -21.08
CA PRO A 621 -5.17 31.43 -22.38
C PRO A 621 -5.07 32.95 -22.66
N ASP A 622 -6.01 33.75 -22.13
CA ASP A 622 -6.00 35.21 -22.24
C ASP A 622 -5.07 35.89 -21.24
N SER A 623 -4.23 35.14 -20.56
CA SER A 623 -3.32 35.62 -19.50
C SER A 623 -4.01 36.19 -18.25
N THR A 624 -5.31 35.94 -18.06
CA THR A 624 -6.04 36.30 -16.85
C THR A 624 -5.70 35.33 -15.73
N ILE A 625 -5.38 35.83 -14.54
CA ILE A 625 -5.04 35.06 -13.36
C ILE A 625 -6.28 34.83 -12.49
N GLY A 626 -6.47 33.61 -12.01
CA GLY A 626 -7.61 33.22 -11.20
C GLY A 626 -7.46 31.84 -10.59
N LEU A 627 -8.58 31.26 -10.16
CA LEU A 627 -8.67 29.90 -9.66
C LEU A 627 -9.52 29.05 -10.59
N TYR A 628 -9.02 27.87 -10.94
CA TYR A 628 -9.79 26.88 -11.70
C TYR A 628 -10.42 25.88 -10.73
N ASP A 629 -11.71 25.67 -10.82
CA ASP A 629 -12.45 24.67 -10.03
C ASP A 629 -12.45 23.33 -10.76
N LEU A 630 -11.71 22.37 -10.22
CA LEU A 630 -11.56 21.04 -10.77
C LEU A 630 -12.84 20.19 -10.69
N VAL A 631 -13.74 20.50 -9.74
CA VAL A 631 -15.01 19.77 -9.58
C VAL A 631 -16.00 20.15 -10.67
N ASN A 632 -16.11 21.45 -10.98
CA ASN A 632 -17.12 21.96 -11.90
C ASN A 632 -16.55 22.37 -13.27
N SER A 633 -15.24 22.29 -13.46
CA SER A 633 -14.53 22.68 -14.69
C SER A 633 -14.79 24.16 -15.07
N VAL A 634 -14.76 25.06 -14.09
CA VAL A 634 -15.04 26.49 -14.25
C VAL A 634 -13.87 27.33 -13.77
N PHE A 635 -13.48 28.32 -14.56
CA PHE A 635 -12.47 29.29 -14.19
C PHE A 635 -13.09 30.52 -13.50
N TYR A 636 -12.63 30.82 -12.32
CA TYR A 636 -13.07 31.96 -11.49
C TYR A 636 -12.02 33.06 -11.49
N THR A 637 -12.43 34.26 -11.88
CA THR A 637 -11.57 35.44 -11.88
C THR A 637 -11.90 36.37 -10.72
N ASN A 638 -11.17 37.48 -10.64
CA ASN A 638 -11.44 38.52 -9.67
C ASN A 638 -12.86 39.10 -9.83
N ALA A 639 -13.64 39.11 -8.74
CA ALA A 639 -14.95 39.75 -8.64
C ALA A 639 -14.88 41.19 -8.07
N GLY A 640 -13.68 41.68 -7.72
CA GLY A 640 -13.39 43.03 -7.25
C GLY A 640 -12.81 43.95 -8.32
N THR A 641 -11.88 44.82 -7.95
CA THR A 641 -11.19 45.72 -8.88
C THR A 641 -9.73 45.33 -9.08
N GLY A 642 -9.18 45.62 -10.25
CA GLY A 642 -7.81 45.21 -10.62
C GLY A 642 -7.72 43.74 -11.02
N ALA A 643 -6.51 43.20 -11.01
CA ALA A 643 -6.23 41.82 -11.35
C ALA A 643 -5.47 41.11 -10.21
N PHE A 644 -5.64 39.77 -10.07
CA PHE A 644 -4.77 38.99 -9.21
C PHE A 644 -3.33 38.99 -9.74
N ILE A 645 -2.36 38.89 -8.84
CA ILE A 645 -0.97 38.62 -9.15
C ILE A 645 -0.75 37.11 -9.02
N GLY A 646 -0.04 36.49 -9.95
CA GLY A 646 0.28 35.06 -9.91
C GLY A 646 1.78 34.82 -9.78
N GLY A 647 2.19 33.69 -9.21
CA GLY A 647 3.58 33.27 -9.09
C GLY A 647 3.75 31.80 -8.93
#